data_6e1ca8e071af4858e914acfdfeaaa25d
#
_entry.id   6e1ca8e071af4858e914acfdfeaaa25d
#
_cell.length_a   1.000
_cell.length_b   1.000
_cell.length_c   1.000
_cell.angle_alpha   90.00
_cell.angle_beta   90.00
_cell.angle_gamma   90.00
#
_symmetry.space_group_name_H-M   'P 1'
#
loop_
_entity.id
_entity.type
_entity.pdbx_description
1 polymer ?
#
loop_
_entity_poly.entity_id
_entity_poly.type
_entity_poly.pdbx_seq_one_letter_code
_entity_poly.pdbx_strand_id
1 'polypeptide(L)'
;DAQHDSPMQQKFRRLAPMPFGVVFLPWKGMTEQEARDHFRLMRRLGFTNLKQTMGTPEWPAERVLELALEEGIIPYWYGRGGWEDITPALLESLGLPPDMPVDEAMEHPDMIAHQSEVIRARISYDRTARPDVGGGIVQDSGVDEWAQANLSLSSDPDLPTDAIPAFKAWLRTRYESIEQLADAWNQYEVGISDEPYTSWEELDADGSFERHTTWRDYGFIRDVLRFKADYTLQRIRRRVSRSRERDPDEPMRAGGEMGLFLPFAWRGTDMEGIAEEMREAGSFYPSIHLAWHFEEVGYEMPLTVYMQSSISVDWFKGGWAATWESTGGPQQFSGGKGWHPKARDEIAAFTVDGGTMTQLLLSYLAGGFKGVGLWSWNYRRAGWEGGEYALLNRQLEPSDRAIAAGRIAKAAGRLRRELWQAHKEPYVGVLHNWENEAIWAAISVRGREVFKHVPIRSRVGISRALIRGNVPWEHVTPSDLRGGLAPRYRAIYLPSQVALSEETLQLLREYVEGGGRVVLDAPGGWFDERGLVLDTAPGSAFETLFGAVITDYQYSSNLPRRLASAEDGATGGPATGAADDRGRLLEGFIAALRPTTARPAAFYDTGEIAVTRNTVGSGEAIVIGYEASHQAWKPGNRAAEAEMRRWTVGDAPLPYRCGDAVVYRLASPAADHYFLINDGAAKSVVLDTPAYEYDSAEDVIEERSLDIRGAIDLPSYSGAWIRMVKRRR
;
A
#
# COMPACT_ATOMS: atom_id res chain seq x y z
N ASP A 1 9.64 -12.21 -5.22
CA ASP A 1 10.41 -13.32 -5.78
C ASP A 1 9.68 -14.64 -5.63
N ALA A 2 9.59 -15.43 -6.70
CA ALA A 2 8.93 -16.73 -6.68
C ALA A 2 9.53 -17.72 -5.66
N GLN A 3 10.70 -17.43 -5.12
CA GLN A 3 11.36 -18.23 -4.08
C GLN A 3 10.74 -18.07 -2.69
N HIS A 4 9.93 -17.05 -2.47
CA HIS A 4 9.32 -16.75 -1.16
C HIS A 4 7.80 -16.94 -1.15
N ASP A 5 7.22 -17.35 -2.29
CA ASP A 5 5.78 -17.59 -2.35
C ASP A 5 5.37 -18.81 -1.52
N SER A 6 4.29 -18.69 -0.76
CA SER A 6 3.63 -19.83 -0.16
C SER A 6 3.10 -20.79 -1.25
N PRO A 7 2.82 -22.07 -0.94
CA PRO A 7 2.23 -22.99 -1.88
C PRO A 7 0.96 -22.45 -2.55
N MET A 8 0.16 -21.69 -1.81
CA MET A 8 -1.04 -21.05 -2.34
C MET A 8 -0.74 -19.90 -3.28
N GLN A 9 0.25 -19.08 -2.97
CA GLN A 9 0.69 -18.01 -3.88
C GLN A 9 1.23 -18.61 -5.18
N GLN A 10 1.98 -19.71 -5.10
CA GLN A 10 2.45 -20.44 -6.28
C GLN A 10 1.30 -21.01 -7.10
N LYS A 11 0.27 -21.54 -6.44
CA LYS A 11 -0.94 -22.01 -7.13
C LYS A 11 -1.64 -20.89 -7.86
N PHE A 12 -1.83 -19.73 -7.25
CA PHE A 12 -2.41 -18.56 -7.91
C PHE A 12 -1.64 -18.09 -9.13
N ARG A 13 -0.31 -18.19 -9.12
CA ARG A 13 0.52 -17.85 -10.29
C ARG A 13 0.24 -18.74 -11.50
N ARG A 14 -0.20 -19.97 -11.28
CA ARG A 14 -0.55 -20.92 -12.35
C ARG A 14 -1.99 -20.77 -12.82
N LEU A 15 -2.85 -20.17 -12.00
CA LEU A 15 -4.22 -19.88 -12.40
C LEU A 15 -4.25 -18.73 -13.41
N ALA A 16 -5.17 -18.86 -14.31
CA ALA A 16 -5.48 -17.82 -15.28
C ALA A 16 -6.97 -17.53 -15.23
N PRO A 17 -7.45 -16.48 -15.83
CA PRO A 17 -6.76 -15.29 -16.32
C PRO A 17 -6.49 -14.27 -15.21
N MET A 18 -5.71 -13.23 -15.52
CA MET A 18 -5.68 -12.04 -14.65
C MET A 18 -7.08 -11.42 -14.64
N PRO A 19 -7.76 -11.37 -13.48
CA PRO A 19 -9.15 -10.96 -13.47
C PRO A 19 -9.28 -9.44 -13.63
N PHE A 20 -10.07 -9.03 -14.63
CA PHE A 20 -10.62 -7.69 -14.75
C PHE A 20 -12.12 -7.82 -14.58
N GLY A 21 -12.60 -7.56 -13.38
CA GLY A 21 -13.96 -7.81 -12.98
C GLY A 21 -14.76 -6.54 -12.71
N VAL A 22 -16.07 -6.69 -12.82
CA VAL A 22 -17.02 -5.63 -12.54
C VAL A 22 -18.13 -6.13 -11.62
N VAL A 23 -18.78 -5.22 -10.90
CA VAL A 23 -20.02 -5.52 -10.19
C VAL A 23 -21.19 -5.26 -11.13
N PHE A 24 -22.02 -6.26 -11.33
CA PHE A 24 -23.26 -6.14 -12.08
C PHE A 24 -24.46 -5.94 -11.12
N LEU A 25 -25.28 -4.96 -11.37
CA LEU A 25 -26.42 -4.59 -10.53
C LEU A 25 -27.74 -4.89 -11.28
N PRO A 26 -28.41 -5.99 -11.01
CA PRO A 26 -29.74 -6.27 -11.58
C PRO A 26 -30.74 -5.18 -11.18
N TRP A 27 -31.69 -4.90 -12.05
CA TRP A 27 -32.73 -3.92 -11.79
C TRP A 27 -34.13 -4.49 -11.94
N LYS A 28 -35.10 -3.83 -11.36
CA LYS A 28 -36.52 -4.23 -11.47
C LYS A 28 -36.97 -4.24 -12.93
N GLY A 29 -37.56 -5.33 -13.36
CA GLY A 29 -38.07 -5.51 -14.74
C GLY A 29 -36.98 -5.82 -15.78
N MET A 30 -35.73 -6.08 -15.35
CA MET A 30 -34.68 -6.57 -16.24
C MET A 30 -35.11 -7.92 -16.86
N THR A 31 -34.89 -8.09 -18.14
CA THR A 31 -35.08 -9.36 -18.84
C THR A 31 -33.83 -10.21 -18.86
N GLU A 32 -33.97 -11.51 -19.03
CA GLU A 32 -32.81 -12.39 -19.21
C GLU A 32 -31.98 -12.01 -20.44
N GLN A 33 -32.62 -11.59 -21.51
CA GLN A 33 -31.94 -11.17 -22.73
C GLN A 33 -31.06 -9.91 -22.47
N GLU A 34 -31.58 -8.94 -21.72
CA GLU A 34 -30.80 -7.76 -21.35
C GLU A 34 -29.55 -8.12 -20.51
N ALA A 35 -29.69 -9.02 -19.55
CA ALA A 35 -28.57 -9.51 -18.76
C ALA A 35 -27.50 -10.18 -19.65
N ARG A 36 -27.92 -11.06 -20.55
CA ARG A 36 -27.03 -11.74 -21.51
C ARG A 36 -26.31 -10.73 -22.43
N ASP A 37 -27.04 -9.75 -22.92
CA ASP A 37 -26.46 -8.72 -23.79
C ASP A 37 -25.41 -7.90 -23.07
N HIS A 38 -25.59 -7.60 -21.79
CA HIS A 38 -24.58 -6.96 -20.96
C HIS A 38 -23.35 -7.85 -20.75
N PHE A 39 -23.50 -9.14 -20.48
CA PHE A 39 -22.36 -10.05 -20.32
C PHE A 39 -21.59 -10.23 -21.63
N ARG A 40 -22.27 -10.32 -22.76
CA ARG A 40 -21.65 -10.32 -24.08
C ARG A 40 -20.89 -9.01 -24.35
N LEU A 41 -21.47 -7.87 -23.95
CA LEU A 41 -20.83 -6.57 -24.07
C LEU A 41 -19.57 -6.48 -23.21
N MET A 42 -19.61 -6.93 -21.94
CA MET A 42 -18.43 -7.01 -21.06
C MET A 42 -17.31 -7.79 -21.76
N ARG A 43 -17.61 -8.97 -22.27
CA ARG A 43 -16.64 -9.83 -22.96
C ARG A 43 -16.07 -9.16 -24.20
N ARG A 44 -16.90 -8.56 -25.04
CA ARG A 44 -16.44 -7.82 -26.24
C ARG A 44 -15.50 -6.68 -25.91
N LEU A 45 -15.74 -5.97 -24.81
CA LEU A 45 -14.87 -4.88 -24.36
C LEU A 45 -13.55 -5.38 -23.78
N GLY A 46 -13.53 -6.58 -23.21
CA GLY A 46 -12.30 -7.20 -22.67
C GLY A 46 -12.39 -7.57 -21.18
N PHE A 47 -13.51 -7.34 -20.52
CA PHE A 47 -13.69 -7.79 -19.14
C PHE A 47 -13.83 -9.32 -19.10
N THR A 48 -13.20 -9.92 -18.09
CA THR A 48 -13.11 -11.38 -17.97
C THR A 48 -13.98 -11.94 -16.86
N ASN A 49 -14.28 -11.13 -15.85
CA ASN A 49 -14.86 -11.61 -14.61
C ASN A 49 -16.06 -10.77 -14.16
N LEU A 50 -16.99 -11.43 -13.52
CA LEU A 50 -17.96 -10.79 -12.67
C LEU A 50 -17.42 -10.80 -11.25
N LYS A 51 -17.04 -9.62 -10.74
CA LYS A 51 -16.54 -9.49 -9.37
C LYS A 51 -17.58 -9.92 -8.37
N GLN A 52 -18.78 -9.43 -8.56
CA GLN A 52 -19.93 -9.63 -7.69
C GLN A 52 -21.21 -9.24 -8.42
N THR A 53 -22.33 -9.79 -7.99
CA THR A 53 -23.65 -9.26 -8.25
C THR A 53 -24.43 -9.18 -6.96
N MET A 54 -25.31 -8.20 -6.86
CA MET A 54 -26.28 -8.12 -5.77
C MET A 54 -27.58 -8.71 -6.26
N GLY A 55 -28.09 -9.72 -5.57
CA GLY A 55 -29.39 -10.30 -5.89
C GLY A 55 -30.54 -9.31 -5.61
N THR A 56 -31.60 -9.44 -6.36
CA THR A 56 -32.89 -8.80 -6.10
C THR A 56 -33.97 -9.89 -5.95
N PRO A 57 -35.17 -9.57 -5.44
CA PRO A 57 -36.26 -10.55 -5.38
C PRO A 57 -36.61 -11.18 -6.74
N GLU A 58 -36.50 -10.42 -7.83
CA GLU A 58 -36.75 -10.89 -9.19
C GLU A 58 -35.54 -11.65 -9.78
N TRP A 59 -34.34 -11.29 -9.35
CA TRP A 59 -33.07 -11.81 -9.86
C TRP A 59 -32.18 -12.28 -8.72
N PRO A 60 -32.32 -13.53 -8.26
CA PRO A 60 -31.37 -14.11 -7.32
C PRO A 60 -29.94 -14.02 -7.84
N ALA A 61 -28.98 -13.73 -6.97
CA ALA A 61 -27.60 -13.56 -7.36
C ALA A 61 -27.05 -14.77 -8.14
N GLU A 62 -27.47 -15.94 -7.75
CA GLU A 62 -27.09 -17.20 -8.37
C GLU A 62 -27.51 -17.30 -9.84
N ARG A 63 -28.73 -16.86 -10.15
CA ARG A 63 -29.18 -16.89 -11.55
C ARG A 63 -28.40 -15.92 -12.41
N VAL A 64 -28.05 -14.76 -11.87
CA VAL A 64 -27.21 -13.77 -12.57
C VAL A 64 -25.81 -14.34 -12.84
N LEU A 65 -25.23 -15.03 -11.86
CA LEU A 65 -23.91 -15.67 -12.00
C LEU A 65 -23.93 -16.79 -13.04
N GLU A 66 -25.01 -17.60 -13.09
CA GLU A 66 -25.19 -18.64 -14.12
C GLU A 66 -25.25 -18.04 -15.53
N LEU A 67 -26.02 -16.97 -15.71
CA LEU A 67 -26.12 -16.27 -16.99
C LEU A 67 -24.76 -15.66 -17.43
N ALA A 68 -24.03 -15.08 -16.49
CA ALA A 68 -22.71 -14.56 -16.76
C ALA A 68 -21.77 -15.66 -17.25
N LEU A 69 -21.77 -16.81 -16.57
CA LEU A 69 -20.94 -17.96 -16.92
C LEU A 69 -21.29 -18.53 -18.30
N GLU A 70 -22.60 -18.67 -18.62
CA GLU A 70 -23.08 -19.11 -19.93
C GLU A 70 -22.64 -18.19 -21.07
N GLU A 71 -22.46 -16.90 -20.80
CA GLU A 71 -21.99 -15.91 -21.76
C GLU A 71 -20.46 -15.70 -21.72
N GLY A 72 -19.72 -16.53 -20.98
CA GLY A 72 -18.26 -16.55 -20.93
C GLY A 72 -17.62 -15.48 -20.02
N ILE A 73 -18.40 -14.97 -19.05
CA ILE A 73 -17.88 -14.13 -17.96
C ILE A 73 -17.75 -15.00 -16.71
N ILE A 74 -16.53 -15.07 -16.17
CA ILE A 74 -16.22 -15.95 -15.03
C ILE A 74 -16.70 -15.29 -13.73
N PRO A 75 -17.63 -15.88 -12.99
CA PRO A 75 -17.97 -15.40 -11.66
C PRO A 75 -16.80 -15.56 -10.70
N TYR A 76 -16.44 -14.47 -10.04
CA TYR A 76 -15.36 -14.45 -9.07
C TYR A 76 -15.96 -14.21 -7.68
N TRP A 77 -16.56 -15.23 -7.10
CA TRP A 77 -17.25 -15.13 -5.83
C TRP A 77 -16.27 -14.92 -4.68
N TYR A 78 -16.77 -14.31 -3.60
CA TYR A 78 -15.98 -14.14 -2.38
C TYR A 78 -15.38 -15.46 -1.89
N GLY A 79 -14.07 -15.55 -1.85
CA GLY A 79 -13.33 -16.65 -1.27
C GLY A 79 -12.76 -17.67 -2.25
N ARG A 80 -13.20 -17.69 -3.51
CA ARG A 80 -12.70 -18.67 -4.46
C ARG A 80 -12.48 -18.05 -5.82
N GLY A 81 -11.30 -18.22 -6.32
CA GLY A 81 -10.92 -17.62 -7.56
C GLY A 81 -10.86 -18.60 -8.70
N GLY A 82 -11.52 -18.24 -9.77
CA GLY A 82 -11.18 -18.67 -11.10
C GLY A 82 -11.18 -20.18 -11.34
N TRP A 83 -10.34 -20.54 -12.23
CA TRP A 83 -10.21 -21.87 -12.77
C TRP A 83 -9.41 -22.80 -11.86
N GLU A 84 -9.71 -24.09 -11.97
CA GLU A 84 -8.87 -25.16 -11.45
C GLU A 84 -7.50 -25.13 -12.15
N ASP A 85 -6.45 -25.55 -11.43
CA ASP A 85 -5.10 -25.59 -11.97
C ASP A 85 -5.02 -26.52 -13.20
N ILE A 86 -4.55 -26.02 -14.33
CA ILE A 86 -4.40 -26.78 -15.56
C ILE A 86 -3.11 -27.61 -15.48
N THR A 87 -3.28 -28.87 -15.10
CA THR A 87 -2.19 -29.82 -14.96
C THR A 87 -2.17 -30.80 -16.15
N PRO A 88 -1.03 -31.47 -16.43
CA PRO A 88 -1.00 -32.55 -17.42
C PRO A 88 -2.06 -33.62 -17.19
N ALA A 89 -2.31 -33.98 -15.92
CA ALA A 89 -3.34 -34.97 -15.57
C ALA A 89 -4.75 -34.47 -15.89
N LEU A 90 -5.06 -33.19 -15.68
CA LEU A 90 -6.34 -32.60 -16.08
C LEU A 90 -6.49 -32.61 -17.60
N LEU A 91 -5.45 -32.22 -18.34
CA LEU A 91 -5.45 -32.24 -19.80
C LEU A 91 -5.74 -33.66 -20.33
N GLU A 92 -5.02 -34.67 -19.83
CA GLU A 92 -5.26 -36.07 -20.21
C GLU A 92 -6.70 -36.51 -19.88
N SER A 93 -7.25 -36.11 -18.73
CA SER A 93 -8.64 -36.48 -18.37
C SER A 93 -9.69 -35.91 -19.30
N LEU A 94 -9.36 -34.80 -19.96
CA LEU A 94 -10.20 -34.16 -20.97
C LEU A 94 -9.87 -34.59 -22.40
N GLY A 95 -8.96 -35.57 -22.56
CA GLY A 95 -8.54 -36.06 -23.88
C GLY A 95 -7.64 -35.07 -24.65
N LEU A 96 -7.05 -34.11 -23.96
CA LEU A 96 -6.13 -33.11 -24.52
C LEU A 96 -4.67 -33.55 -24.38
N PRO A 97 -3.76 -33.08 -25.23
CA PRO A 97 -2.33 -33.35 -25.08
C PRO A 97 -1.81 -32.89 -23.70
N PRO A 98 -1.10 -33.73 -22.94
CA PRO A 98 -0.63 -33.39 -21.61
C PRO A 98 0.42 -32.28 -21.60
N ASP A 99 1.04 -32.00 -22.72
CA ASP A 99 2.00 -30.93 -22.93
C ASP A 99 1.43 -29.70 -23.64
N MET A 100 0.08 -29.67 -23.82
CA MET A 100 -0.60 -28.50 -24.39
C MET A 100 -0.25 -27.25 -23.60
N PRO A 101 0.16 -26.15 -24.27
CA PRO A 101 0.39 -24.88 -23.61
C PRO A 101 -0.86 -24.41 -22.83
N VAL A 102 -0.67 -23.92 -21.61
CA VAL A 102 -1.78 -23.48 -20.75
C VAL A 102 -2.67 -22.45 -21.45
N ASP A 103 -2.08 -21.53 -22.23
CA ASP A 103 -2.84 -20.51 -22.96
C ASP A 103 -3.75 -21.14 -24.04
N GLU A 104 -3.27 -22.15 -24.73
CA GLU A 104 -4.06 -22.88 -25.71
C GLU A 104 -5.17 -23.69 -25.04
N ALA A 105 -4.81 -24.35 -23.93
CA ALA A 105 -5.79 -25.10 -23.14
C ALA A 105 -6.92 -24.21 -22.61
N MET A 106 -6.61 -22.99 -22.19
CA MET A 106 -7.61 -22.04 -21.69
C MET A 106 -8.63 -21.58 -22.74
N GLU A 107 -8.27 -21.63 -24.01
CA GLU A 107 -9.15 -21.28 -25.11
C GLU A 107 -9.89 -22.52 -25.67
N HIS A 108 -9.52 -23.72 -25.20
CA HIS A 108 -10.10 -24.96 -25.70
C HIS A 108 -11.51 -25.16 -25.16
N PRO A 109 -12.52 -25.50 -26.03
CA PRO A 109 -13.90 -25.63 -25.60
C PRO A 109 -14.13 -26.64 -24.48
N ASP A 110 -13.46 -27.78 -24.49
CA ASP A 110 -13.63 -28.83 -23.46
C ASP A 110 -13.06 -28.36 -22.12
N MET A 111 -11.96 -27.60 -22.11
CA MET A 111 -11.42 -26.98 -20.90
C MET A 111 -12.39 -25.93 -20.35
N ILE A 112 -12.93 -25.06 -21.22
CA ILE A 112 -13.90 -24.03 -20.81
C ILE A 112 -15.16 -24.71 -20.21
N ALA A 113 -15.65 -25.79 -20.82
CA ALA A 113 -16.80 -26.54 -20.31
C ALA A 113 -16.49 -27.13 -18.92
N HIS A 114 -15.36 -27.81 -18.78
CA HIS A 114 -14.92 -28.37 -17.50
C HIS A 114 -14.79 -27.31 -16.41
N GLN A 115 -14.09 -26.22 -16.68
CA GLN A 115 -13.90 -25.13 -15.72
C GLN A 115 -15.25 -24.48 -15.34
N SER A 116 -16.18 -24.38 -16.27
CA SER A 116 -17.52 -23.87 -16.01
C SER A 116 -18.27 -24.75 -15.01
N GLU A 117 -18.17 -26.08 -15.14
CA GLU A 117 -18.80 -27.02 -14.19
C GLU A 117 -18.12 -26.93 -12.80
N VAL A 118 -16.78 -26.82 -12.74
CA VAL A 118 -16.05 -26.64 -11.50
C VAL A 118 -16.51 -25.35 -10.79
N ILE A 119 -16.66 -24.26 -11.52
CA ILE A 119 -17.14 -22.98 -10.96
C ILE A 119 -18.57 -23.09 -10.47
N ARG A 120 -19.45 -23.74 -11.22
CA ARG A 120 -20.84 -23.98 -10.78
C ARG A 120 -20.93 -24.81 -9.50
N ALA A 121 -20.11 -25.86 -9.40
CA ALA A 121 -20.05 -26.69 -8.20
C ALA A 121 -19.54 -25.86 -6.98
N ARG A 122 -18.56 -25.01 -7.18
CA ARG A 122 -18.03 -24.12 -6.14
C ARG A 122 -19.07 -23.10 -5.67
N ILE A 123 -19.78 -22.45 -6.58
CA ILE A 123 -20.87 -21.52 -6.24
C ILE A 123 -21.95 -22.24 -5.43
N SER A 124 -22.34 -23.45 -5.82
CA SER A 124 -23.31 -24.25 -5.09
C SER A 124 -22.83 -24.65 -3.71
N TYR A 125 -21.55 -25.04 -3.58
CA TYR A 125 -20.92 -25.37 -2.31
C TYR A 125 -20.86 -24.16 -1.36
N ASP A 126 -20.48 -23.01 -1.86
CA ASP A 126 -20.38 -21.78 -1.03
C ASP A 126 -21.74 -21.34 -0.48
N ARG A 127 -22.82 -21.60 -1.18
CA ARG A 127 -24.18 -21.37 -0.65
C ARG A 127 -24.51 -22.26 0.54
N THR A 128 -24.10 -23.52 0.49
CA THR A 128 -24.43 -24.51 1.54
C THR A 128 -23.43 -24.50 2.69
N ALA A 129 -22.21 -24.09 2.43
CA ALA A 129 -21.10 -24.10 3.39
C ALA A 129 -20.86 -22.75 4.09
N ARG A 130 -21.60 -21.68 3.74
CA ARG A 130 -21.51 -20.40 4.45
C ARG A 130 -21.89 -20.61 5.92
N PRO A 131 -20.94 -20.52 6.87
CA PRO A 131 -21.36 -20.37 8.25
C PRO A 131 -21.98 -18.97 8.35
N ASP A 132 -23.07 -18.88 9.05
CA ASP A 132 -23.64 -17.61 9.45
C ASP A 132 -22.53 -16.70 9.97
N VAL A 133 -22.43 -15.52 9.41
CA VAL A 133 -21.47 -14.47 9.86
C VAL A 133 -21.79 -14.06 11.31
N GLY A 134 -22.97 -14.45 11.82
CA GLY A 134 -23.43 -14.28 13.19
C GLY A 134 -23.38 -15.53 14.06
N GLY A 135 -22.90 -16.67 13.55
CA GLY A 135 -22.80 -17.90 14.33
C GLY A 135 -21.81 -17.77 15.47
N GLY A 136 -22.28 -18.08 16.67
CA GLY A 136 -21.55 -17.98 17.92
C GLY A 136 -20.14 -18.58 17.86
N ILE A 137 -19.28 -18.08 18.71
CA ILE A 137 -17.90 -18.49 18.86
C ILE A 137 -17.85 -19.98 19.15
N VAL A 138 -17.35 -20.76 18.20
CA VAL A 138 -16.95 -22.12 18.47
C VAL A 138 -15.60 -22.05 19.17
N GLN A 139 -15.47 -22.64 20.34
CA GLN A 139 -14.19 -22.79 21.02
C GLN A 139 -13.24 -23.54 20.09
N ASP A 140 -12.19 -22.88 19.67
CA ASP A 140 -11.16 -23.41 18.79
C ASP A 140 -9.89 -23.67 19.57
N SER A 141 -9.40 -24.89 19.50
CA SER A 141 -8.10 -25.31 20.06
C SER A 141 -6.98 -24.76 19.18
N GLY A 142 -6.54 -23.54 19.40
CA GLY A 142 -5.44 -22.95 18.64
C GLY A 142 -5.46 -21.42 18.59
N VAL A 143 -6.43 -20.84 19.27
CA VAL A 143 -6.50 -19.38 19.46
C VAL A 143 -6.30 -19.09 20.93
N ASP A 144 -5.46 -18.13 21.24
CA ASP A 144 -5.25 -17.67 22.62
C ASP A 144 -6.58 -17.30 23.28
N GLU A 145 -6.69 -17.59 24.57
CA GLU A 145 -7.93 -17.38 25.33
C GLU A 145 -8.45 -15.93 25.23
N TRP A 146 -7.56 -14.96 25.24
CA TRP A 146 -7.91 -13.55 25.12
C TRP A 146 -8.53 -13.17 23.76
N ALA A 147 -8.16 -13.89 22.68
CA ALA A 147 -8.71 -13.65 21.35
C ALA A 147 -10.05 -14.36 21.09
N GLN A 148 -10.51 -15.19 22.03
CA GLN A 148 -11.79 -15.90 21.93
C GLN A 148 -12.96 -14.98 22.32
N ALA A 149 -12.72 -13.92 23.06
CA ALA A 149 -13.74 -12.94 23.41
C ALA A 149 -14.33 -12.28 22.15
N ASN A 150 -15.64 -12.08 22.12
CA ASN A 150 -16.31 -11.41 21.00
C ASN A 150 -16.36 -9.90 21.28
N LEU A 151 -15.27 -9.22 20.99
CA LEU A 151 -15.10 -7.80 21.27
C LEU A 151 -15.50 -6.93 20.08
N SER A 152 -16.14 -5.81 20.36
CA SER A 152 -16.38 -4.73 19.41
C SER A 152 -15.38 -3.61 19.68
N LEU A 153 -14.20 -3.70 19.06
CA LEU A 153 -13.14 -2.72 19.24
C LEU A 153 -13.42 -1.46 18.41
N SER A 154 -13.27 -0.30 19.06
CA SER A 154 -13.37 0.98 18.39
C SER A 154 -12.21 1.23 17.42
N SER A 155 -12.38 2.18 16.51
CA SER A 155 -11.31 2.66 15.64
C SER A 155 -10.50 3.84 16.22
N ASP A 156 -10.68 4.14 17.51
CA ASP A 156 -9.95 5.15 18.26
C ASP A 156 -8.97 4.48 19.24
N PRO A 157 -7.96 5.18 19.77
CA PRO A 157 -6.95 4.59 20.66
C PRO A 157 -7.43 4.28 22.08
N ASP A 158 -8.72 4.19 22.31
CA ASP A 158 -9.30 3.82 23.61
C ASP A 158 -9.41 2.29 23.79
N LEU A 159 -9.44 1.88 25.03
CA LEU A 159 -9.70 0.50 25.42
C LEU A 159 -11.15 0.39 25.91
N PRO A 160 -12.05 -0.28 25.13
CA PRO A 160 -13.42 -0.52 25.60
C PRO A 160 -13.45 -1.29 26.92
N THR A 161 -14.41 -0.98 27.78
CA THR A 161 -14.50 -1.61 29.12
C THR A 161 -14.67 -3.13 29.03
N ASP A 162 -15.43 -3.62 28.06
CA ASP A 162 -15.63 -5.06 27.84
C ASP A 162 -14.37 -5.77 27.30
N ALA A 163 -13.38 -5.02 26.78
CA ALA A 163 -12.12 -5.55 26.32
C ALA A 163 -11.04 -5.67 27.42
N ILE A 164 -11.24 -5.04 28.58
CA ILE A 164 -10.23 -5.01 29.66
C ILE A 164 -9.81 -6.41 30.12
N PRO A 165 -10.71 -7.39 30.36
CA PRO A 165 -10.28 -8.72 30.76
C PRO A 165 -9.40 -9.42 29.71
N ALA A 166 -9.75 -9.30 28.43
CA ALA A 166 -8.96 -9.86 27.33
C ALA A 166 -7.61 -9.15 27.20
N PHE A 167 -7.57 -7.83 27.36
CA PHE A 167 -6.34 -7.07 27.35
C PHE A 167 -5.39 -7.47 28.48
N LYS A 168 -5.91 -7.64 29.71
CA LYS A 168 -5.12 -8.16 30.84
C LYS A 168 -4.53 -9.56 30.57
N ALA A 169 -5.33 -10.45 29.99
CA ALA A 169 -4.86 -11.77 29.57
C ALA A 169 -3.79 -11.69 28.49
N TRP A 170 -3.97 -10.81 27.48
CA TRP A 170 -2.98 -10.56 26.44
C TRP A 170 -1.66 -10.02 27.00
N LEU A 171 -1.69 -9.10 27.96
CA LEU A 171 -0.48 -8.59 28.61
C LEU A 171 0.37 -9.69 29.25
N ARG A 172 -0.26 -10.72 29.85
CA ARG A 172 0.45 -11.88 30.40
C ARG A 172 1.12 -12.75 29.35
N THR A 173 0.63 -12.74 28.13
CA THR A 173 1.31 -13.44 27.02
C THR A 173 2.47 -12.63 26.45
N ARG A 174 2.46 -11.32 26.63
CA ARG A 174 3.45 -10.39 26.08
C ARG A 174 4.63 -10.15 27.03
N TYR A 175 4.37 -10.13 28.34
CA TYR A 175 5.37 -9.85 29.36
C TYR A 175 5.54 -11.03 30.31
N GLU A 176 6.80 -11.42 30.53
CA GLU A 176 7.13 -12.53 31.40
C GLU A 176 6.94 -12.19 32.89
N SER A 177 7.07 -10.90 33.23
CA SER A 177 6.91 -10.43 34.60
C SER A 177 6.23 -9.05 34.63
N ILE A 178 5.70 -8.73 35.82
CA ILE A 178 5.05 -7.42 36.05
C ILE A 178 6.07 -6.27 35.97
N GLU A 179 7.31 -6.53 36.34
CA GLU A 179 8.41 -5.56 36.25
C GLU A 179 8.73 -5.21 34.80
N GLN A 180 8.72 -6.21 33.90
CA GLN A 180 8.90 -5.97 32.45
C GLN A 180 7.76 -5.12 31.89
N LEU A 181 6.53 -5.36 32.31
CA LEU A 181 5.38 -4.53 31.93
C LEU A 181 5.53 -3.10 32.46
N ALA A 182 5.86 -2.95 33.75
CA ALA A 182 6.05 -1.65 34.36
C ALA A 182 7.18 -0.85 33.69
N ASP A 183 8.27 -1.51 33.29
CA ASP A 183 9.35 -0.91 32.52
C ASP A 183 8.87 -0.51 31.10
N ALA A 184 8.16 -1.39 30.41
CA ALA A 184 7.64 -1.12 29.08
C ALA A 184 6.63 0.05 29.05
N TRP A 185 5.92 0.29 30.14
CA TRP A 185 5.03 1.43 30.29
C TRP A 185 5.70 2.64 30.95
N ASN A 186 7.00 2.60 31.13
CA ASN A 186 7.80 3.68 31.69
C ASN A 186 7.32 4.13 33.09
N GLN A 187 6.76 3.20 33.90
CA GLN A 187 6.17 3.51 35.20
C GLN A 187 7.19 3.98 36.25
N TYR A 188 8.47 3.75 36.02
CA TYR A 188 9.55 4.23 36.87
C TYR A 188 9.93 5.69 36.56
N GLU A 189 9.35 6.27 35.51
CA GLU A 189 9.64 7.64 35.11
C GLU A 189 8.73 8.66 35.79
N VAL A 190 9.28 9.82 36.10
CA VAL A 190 8.56 10.89 36.80
C VAL A 190 7.35 11.36 35.99
N GLY A 191 6.19 11.34 36.62
CA GLY A 191 4.93 11.86 36.07
C GLY A 191 4.20 10.89 35.15
N ILE A 192 4.68 9.66 34.97
CA ILE A 192 3.97 8.60 34.24
C ILE A 192 3.06 7.81 35.18
N SER A 193 3.60 7.33 36.30
CA SER A 193 2.82 6.69 37.35
C SER A 193 3.36 7.10 38.70
N ASP A 194 2.47 7.23 39.69
CA ASP A 194 2.88 7.50 41.07
C ASP A 194 3.56 6.28 41.67
N GLU A 195 3.06 5.07 41.32
CA GLU A 195 3.61 3.80 41.76
C GLU A 195 3.56 2.76 40.62
N PRO A 196 4.69 2.09 40.29
CA PRO A 196 4.67 0.99 39.34
C PRO A 196 3.83 -0.19 39.87
N TYR A 197 3.26 -0.99 38.97
CA TYR A 197 2.66 -2.25 39.35
C TYR A 197 3.71 -3.18 39.95
N THR A 198 3.41 -3.79 41.07
CA THR A 198 4.30 -4.69 41.81
C THR A 198 3.88 -6.16 41.70
N SER A 199 2.67 -6.42 41.27
CA SER A 199 2.16 -7.79 41.06
C SER A 199 1.06 -7.83 39.98
N TRP A 200 0.83 -9.01 39.44
CA TRP A 200 -0.27 -9.26 38.51
C TRP A 200 -1.64 -9.10 39.20
N GLU A 201 -1.75 -9.39 40.50
CA GLU A 201 -2.97 -9.21 41.27
C GLU A 201 -3.35 -7.73 41.38
N GLU A 202 -2.36 -6.85 41.49
CA GLU A 202 -2.59 -5.39 41.45
C GLU A 202 -3.12 -4.95 40.09
N LEU A 203 -2.56 -5.48 39.00
CA LEU A 203 -3.05 -5.22 37.65
C LEU A 203 -4.47 -5.73 37.43
N ASP A 204 -4.82 -6.89 38.06
CA ASP A 204 -6.15 -7.50 37.93
C ASP A 204 -7.24 -6.78 38.71
N ALA A 205 -6.89 -5.98 39.68
CA ALA A 205 -7.85 -5.26 40.49
C ALA A 205 -8.78 -4.41 39.60
N ASP A 206 -10.04 -4.26 40.05
CA ASP A 206 -11.00 -3.41 39.37
C ASP A 206 -10.50 -1.96 39.36
N GLY A 207 -10.67 -1.27 38.26
CA GLY A 207 -10.22 0.11 38.10
C GLY A 207 -8.69 0.29 38.02
N SER A 208 -7.90 -0.78 37.89
CA SER A 208 -6.43 -0.71 37.86
C SER A 208 -5.89 0.19 36.73
N PHE A 209 -6.63 0.37 35.61
CA PHE A 209 -6.25 1.24 34.49
C PHE A 209 -6.75 2.69 34.62
N GLU A 210 -7.51 3.04 35.64
CA GLU A 210 -8.02 4.41 35.84
C GLU A 210 -6.90 5.44 36.06
N ARG A 211 -5.75 4.98 36.57
CA ARG A 211 -4.55 5.82 36.73
C ARG A 211 -3.84 6.15 35.42
N HIS A 212 -4.11 5.39 34.34
CA HIS A 212 -3.54 5.66 33.03
C HIS A 212 -4.32 6.75 32.34
N THR A 213 -3.73 7.93 32.30
CA THR A 213 -4.28 9.06 31.57
C THR A 213 -3.71 9.06 30.17
N THR A 214 -4.55 8.81 29.18
CA THR A 214 -4.20 8.55 27.79
C THR A 214 -3.26 9.55 27.10
N TRP A 215 -2.99 10.70 27.69
CA TRP A 215 -2.09 11.68 27.09
C TRP A 215 -0.63 11.61 27.63
N ARG A 216 -0.37 10.81 28.65
CA ARG A 216 0.96 10.66 29.26
C ARG A 216 1.58 9.29 29.00
N ASP A 217 0.77 8.24 28.98
CA ASP A 217 1.20 6.87 29.00
C ASP A 217 1.38 6.31 27.59
N TYR A 218 2.43 6.71 26.89
CA TYR A 218 2.67 6.24 25.53
C TYR A 218 2.84 4.72 25.46
N GLY A 219 3.52 4.11 26.43
CA GLY A 219 3.68 2.67 26.49
C GLY A 219 2.36 1.92 26.66
N PHE A 220 1.47 2.42 27.53
CA PHE A 220 0.12 1.88 27.70
C PHE A 220 -0.70 2.00 26.41
N ILE A 221 -0.74 3.19 25.81
CA ILE A 221 -1.50 3.43 24.56
C ILE A 221 -0.99 2.55 23.44
N ARG A 222 0.33 2.44 23.28
CA ARG A 222 0.95 1.54 22.29
C ARG A 222 0.49 0.10 22.48
N ASP A 223 0.46 -0.38 23.72
CA ASP A 223 0.02 -1.76 23.99
C ASP A 223 -1.48 -1.94 23.77
N VAL A 224 -2.31 -0.96 24.06
CA VAL A 224 -3.74 -0.99 23.66
C VAL A 224 -3.86 -1.12 22.14
N LEU A 225 -3.12 -0.34 21.39
CA LEU A 225 -3.12 -0.41 19.93
C LEU A 225 -2.58 -1.74 19.41
N ARG A 226 -1.52 -2.27 20.01
CA ARG A 226 -0.95 -3.57 19.66
C ARG A 226 -1.90 -4.72 19.99
N PHE A 227 -2.55 -4.68 21.13
CA PHE A 227 -3.59 -5.65 21.50
C PHE A 227 -4.73 -5.67 20.46
N LYS A 228 -5.22 -4.52 20.05
CA LYS A 228 -6.26 -4.43 18.99
C LYS A 228 -5.79 -5.04 17.68
N ALA A 229 -4.56 -4.74 17.30
CA ALA A 229 -3.97 -5.29 16.08
C ALA A 229 -3.81 -6.81 16.18
N ASP A 230 -3.27 -7.33 17.28
CA ASP A 230 -3.10 -8.76 17.51
C ASP A 230 -4.45 -9.50 17.56
N TYR A 231 -5.46 -8.89 18.18
CA TYR A 231 -6.82 -9.43 18.21
C TYR A 231 -7.38 -9.59 16.79
N THR A 232 -7.18 -8.58 15.94
CA THR A 232 -7.60 -8.64 14.53
C THR A 232 -6.82 -9.72 13.76
N LEU A 233 -5.50 -9.81 13.94
CA LEU A 233 -4.65 -10.82 13.31
C LEU A 233 -5.06 -12.23 13.72
N GLN A 234 -5.32 -12.48 14.99
CA GLN A 234 -5.81 -13.78 15.47
C GLN A 234 -7.14 -14.17 14.82
N ARG A 235 -8.06 -13.23 14.67
CA ARG A 235 -9.34 -13.47 13.99
C ARG A 235 -9.16 -13.79 12.51
N ILE A 236 -8.25 -13.12 11.83
CA ILE A 236 -7.92 -13.38 10.42
C ILE A 236 -7.30 -14.77 10.29
N ARG A 237 -6.28 -15.06 11.08
CA ARG A 237 -5.62 -16.39 11.12
C ARG A 237 -6.64 -17.51 11.30
N ARG A 238 -7.58 -17.33 12.23
CA ARG A 238 -8.67 -18.29 12.47
C ARG A 238 -9.57 -18.47 11.24
N ARG A 239 -9.92 -17.39 10.54
CA ARG A 239 -10.70 -17.48 9.29
C ARG A 239 -9.94 -18.21 8.20
N VAL A 240 -8.68 -17.91 8.04
CA VAL A 240 -7.80 -18.60 7.09
C VAL A 240 -7.72 -20.10 7.43
N SER A 241 -7.45 -20.47 8.67
CA SER A 241 -7.39 -21.87 9.12
C SER A 241 -8.70 -22.61 8.84
N ARG A 242 -9.85 -22.04 9.18
CA ARG A 242 -11.16 -22.65 8.91
C ARG A 242 -11.45 -22.87 7.44
N SER A 243 -11.06 -21.92 6.60
CA SER A 243 -11.21 -22.11 5.16
C SER A 243 -10.27 -23.19 4.63
N ARG A 244 -9.07 -23.33 5.22
CA ARG A 244 -8.16 -24.42 4.91
C ARG A 244 -8.67 -25.78 5.33
N GLU A 245 -9.28 -25.89 6.49
CA GLU A 245 -9.91 -27.14 6.96
C GLU A 245 -11.01 -27.62 6.02
N ARG A 246 -11.77 -26.69 5.44
CA ARG A 246 -12.84 -27.00 4.51
C ARG A 246 -12.35 -27.29 3.10
N ASP A 247 -11.35 -26.56 2.67
CA ASP A 247 -10.82 -26.59 1.33
C ASP A 247 -9.30 -26.36 1.33
N PRO A 248 -8.53 -27.43 1.64
CA PRO A 248 -7.09 -27.31 1.79
C PRO A 248 -6.35 -26.97 0.50
N ASP A 249 -6.98 -27.24 -0.65
CA ASP A 249 -6.36 -27.10 -1.96
C ASP A 249 -6.71 -25.80 -2.67
N GLU A 250 -7.68 -25.04 -2.17
CA GLU A 250 -8.15 -23.83 -2.84
C GLU A 250 -7.64 -22.57 -2.14
N PRO A 251 -7.13 -21.60 -2.91
CA PRO A 251 -6.77 -20.33 -2.37
C PRO A 251 -8.00 -19.54 -1.94
N MET A 252 -7.87 -18.87 -0.81
CA MET A 252 -8.86 -17.95 -0.31
C MET A 252 -8.67 -16.57 -0.88
N ARG A 253 -9.77 -15.89 -1.06
CA ARG A 253 -9.78 -14.47 -1.18
C ARG A 253 -9.91 -13.82 0.19
N ALA A 254 -9.04 -12.88 0.46
CA ALA A 254 -9.06 -12.14 1.69
C ALA A 254 -8.82 -10.65 1.43
N GLY A 255 -9.67 -9.84 1.98
CA GLY A 255 -9.60 -8.40 1.84
C GLY A 255 -10.74 -7.72 2.57
N GLY A 256 -10.64 -6.45 2.70
CA GLY A 256 -11.63 -5.56 3.29
C GLY A 256 -11.39 -4.14 2.79
N GLU A 257 -12.26 -3.24 3.17
CA GLU A 257 -12.06 -1.83 2.89
C GLU A 257 -10.79 -1.34 3.57
N MET A 258 -9.83 -0.88 2.77
CA MET A 258 -8.55 -0.41 3.25
C MET A 258 -8.17 0.87 2.56
N GLY A 259 -8.28 1.95 3.29
CA GLY A 259 -7.67 3.19 2.88
C GLY A 259 -6.22 3.25 3.32
N LEU A 260 -5.28 3.12 2.41
CA LEU A 260 -3.85 3.05 2.73
C LEU A 260 -3.27 4.37 3.26
N PHE A 261 -4.02 5.44 3.19
CA PHE A 261 -3.68 6.73 3.81
C PHE A 261 -4.36 6.94 5.16
N LEU A 262 -4.99 5.92 5.72
CA LEU A 262 -5.54 5.97 7.06
C LEU A 262 -4.43 5.79 8.11
N PRO A 263 -4.57 6.41 9.28
CA PRO A 263 -3.65 6.20 10.39
C PRO A 263 -3.91 4.83 11.05
N PHE A 264 -3.34 3.77 10.46
CA PHE A 264 -3.65 2.39 10.85
C PHE A 264 -3.32 2.08 12.30
N ALA A 265 -2.16 2.49 12.80
CA ALA A 265 -1.80 2.29 14.19
C ALA A 265 -2.79 2.99 15.14
N TRP A 266 -3.22 4.21 14.82
CA TRP A 266 -4.29 4.91 15.56
C TRP A 266 -5.57 4.07 15.67
N ARG A 267 -5.89 3.33 14.62
CA ARG A 267 -7.06 2.44 14.57
C ARG A 267 -6.81 1.08 15.23
N GLY A 268 -5.63 0.84 15.75
CA GLY A 268 -5.25 -0.47 16.23
C GLY A 268 -5.23 -1.53 15.12
N THR A 269 -4.69 -1.19 13.95
CA THR A 269 -4.61 -2.08 12.79
C THR A 269 -3.17 -2.23 12.34
N ASP A 270 -2.74 -3.47 12.11
CA ASP A 270 -1.44 -3.82 11.55
C ASP A 270 -1.63 -4.40 10.14
N MET A 271 -1.44 -3.55 9.13
CA MET A 271 -1.65 -3.94 7.74
C MET A 271 -0.59 -4.88 7.20
N GLU A 272 0.65 -4.73 7.64
CA GLU A 272 1.72 -5.68 7.29
C GLU A 272 1.39 -7.07 7.83
N GLY A 273 1.01 -7.16 9.11
CA GLY A 273 0.59 -8.43 9.72
C GLY A 273 -0.63 -9.04 9.03
N ILE A 274 -1.62 -8.24 8.65
CA ILE A 274 -2.78 -8.72 7.88
C ILE A 274 -2.33 -9.29 6.52
N ALA A 275 -1.48 -8.60 5.79
CA ALA A 275 -0.96 -9.09 4.52
C ALA A 275 -0.16 -10.39 4.68
N GLU A 276 0.61 -10.52 5.76
CA GLU A 276 1.35 -11.74 6.08
C GLU A 276 0.41 -12.94 6.33
N GLU A 277 -0.62 -12.77 7.16
CA GLU A 277 -1.63 -13.83 7.37
C GLU A 277 -2.35 -14.21 6.06
N MET A 278 -2.58 -13.26 5.17
CA MET A 278 -3.20 -13.50 3.87
C MET A 278 -2.27 -14.20 2.88
N ARG A 279 -0.96 -14.19 3.07
CA ARG A 279 -0.02 -14.98 2.24
C ARG A 279 -0.35 -16.47 2.31
N GLU A 280 -0.74 -16.97 3.47
CA GLU A 280 -1.19 -18.35 3.66
C GLU A 280 -2.55 -18.63 3.02
N ALA A 281 -3.35 -17.60 2.82
CA ALA A 281 -4.59 -17.69 2.04
C ALA A 281 -4.33 -17.67 0.52
N GLY A 282 -3.22 -17.12 0.08
CA GLY A 282 -2.78 -17.06 -1.31
C GLY A 282 -3.10 -15.76 -2.05
N SER A 283 -3.93 -14.87 -1.50
CA SER A 283 -4.32 -13.62 -2.14
C SER A 283 -4.60 -12.51 -1.14
N PHE A 284 -4.50 -11.27 -1.61
CA PHE A 284 -4.72 -10.07 -0.83
C PHE A 284 -5.45 -8.99 -1.64
N TYR A 285 -6.59 -8.50 -1.15
CA TYR A 285 -7.51 -7.62 -1.87
C TYR A 285 -7.85 -6.36 -1.09
N PRO A 286 -7.06 -5.30 -1.13
CA PRO A 286 -7.52 -4.01 -0.64
C PRO A 286 -8.65 -3.45 -1.52
N SER A 287 -9.59 -2.77 -0.88
CA SER A 287 -10.60 -1.95 -1.54
C SER A 287 -10.10 -0.52 -1.62
N ILE A 288 -9.92 0.00 -2.82
CA ILE A 288 -9.30 1.29 -3.08
C ILE A 288 -10.19 2.14 -3.96
N HIS A 289 -10.83 3.15 -3.39
CA HIS A 289 -11.64 4.12 -4.12
C HIS A 289 -10.95 5.48 -4.20
N LEU A 290 -11.11 6.16 -5.33
CA LEU A 290 -10.42 7.42 -5.59
C LEU A 290 -10.76 8.52 -4.59
N ALA A 291 -12.02 8.59 -4.18
CA ALA A 291 -12.50 9.67 -3.33
C ALA A 291 -12.14 9.53 -1.84
N TRP A 292 -11.76 8.36 -1.38
CA TRP A 292 -11.60 8.11 0.05
C TRP A 292 -10.31 8.66 0.66
N HIS A 293 -9.36 9.08 -0.18
CA HIS A 293 -7.99 9.36 0.26
C HIS A 293 -7.43 10.69 -0.26
N PHE A 294 -8.26 11.52 -0.87
CA PHE A 294 -7.79 12.77 -1.48
C PHE A 294 -7.38 13.83 -0.46
N GLU A 295 -7.92 13.78 0.75
CA GLU A 295 -7.51 14.71 1.80
C GLU A 295 -6.01 14.66 2.06
N GLU A 296 -5.44 13.45 2.07
CA GLU A 296 -4.02 13.26 2.35
C GLU A 296 -3.10 13.59 1.17
N VAL A 297 -3.60 13.50 -0.04
CA VAL A 297 -2.81 13.62 -1.27
C VAL A 297 -3.25 14.71 -2.24
N GLY A 298 -4.22 15.53 -1.88
CA GLY A 298 -4.59 16.74 -2.63
C GLY A 298 -5.04 16.46 -4.06
N TYR A 299 -5.88 15.46 -4.30
CA TYR A 299 -6.40 15.07 -5.63
C TYR A 299 -5.34 14.56 -6.62
N GLU A 300 -4.18 14.18 -6.16
CA GLU A 300 -3.13 13.59 -7.01
C GLU A 300 -3.40 12.12 -7.32
N MET A 301 -4.48 11.84 -8.03
CA MET A 301 -5.00 10.51 -8.27
C MET A 301 -3.95 9.51 -8.79
N PRO A 302 -3.19 9.77 -9.86
CA PRO A 302 -2.30 8.76 -10.42
C PRO A 302 -1.22 8.32 -9.43
N LEU A 303 -0.63 9.27 -8.69
CA LEU A 303 0.41 8.97 -7.71
C LEU A 303 -0.16 8.25 -6.50
N THR A 304 -1.35 8.67 -6.04
CA THR A 304 -2.08 8.07 -4.94
C THR A 304 -2.38 6.59 -5.18
N VAL A 305 -2.92 6.27 -6.35
CA VAL A 305 -3.28 4.89 -6.70
C VAL A 305 -2.04 4.00 -6.79
N TYR A 306 -0.96 4.52 -7.36
CA TYR A 306 0.32 3.80 -7.39
C TYR A 306 0.86 3.55 -5.98
N MET A 307 0.86 4.55 -5.10
CA MET A 307 1.33 4.40 -3.72
C MET A 307 0.55 3.32 -2.97
N GLN A 308 -0.77 3.27 -3.16
CA GLN A 308 -1.64 2.29 -2.51
C GLN A 308 -1.41 0.87 -3.04
N SER A 309 -1.34 0.69 -4.34
CA SER A 309 -1.05 -0.62 -4.93
C SER A 309 0.37 -1.09 -4.58
N SER A 310 1.33 -0.19 -4.63
CA SER A 310 2.73 -0.48 -4.30
C SER A 310 2.89 -0.96 -2.86
N ILE A 311 2.34 -0.24 -1.86
CA ILE A 311 2.48 -0.66 -0.46
C ILE A 311 1.76 -1.98 -0.18
N SER A 312 0.63 -2.23 -0.82
CA SER A 312 -0.10 -3.50 -0.69
C SER A 312 0.74 -4.69 -1.17
N VAL A 313 1.41 -4.53 -2.30
CA VAL A 313 2.30 -5.54 -2.86
C VAL A 313 3.55 -5.71 -2.01
N ASP A 314 4.11 -4.62 -1.48
CA ASP A 314 5.30 -4.65 -0.62
C ASP A 314 5.03 -5.40 0.69
N TRP A 315 3.84 -5.24 1.28
CA TRP A 315 3.42 -6.02 2.45
C TRP A 315 3.14 -7.48 2.13
N PHE A 316 2.50 -7.76 0.99
CA PHE A 316 2.12 -9.11 0.60
C PHE A 316 3.31 -9.94 0.04
N LYS A 317 4.34 -9.30 -0.47
CA LYS A 317 5.62 -9.89 -0.91
C LYS A 317 5.49 -11.00 -1.95
N GLY A 318 4.70 -10.76 -2.96
CA GLY A 318 4.50 -11.71 -4.05
C GLY A 318 3.13 -12.34 -4.07
N GLY A 319 2.94 -13.35 -4.92
CA GLY A 319 1.64 -13.96 -5.11
C GLY A 319 0.63 -13.05 -5.77
N TRP A 320 -0.62 -13.19 -5.37
CA TRP A 320 -1.72 -12.48 -5.97
C TRP A 320 -2.28 -11.39 -5.05
N ALA A 321 -1.81 -10.17 -5.24
CA ALA A 321 -2.39 -8.96 -4.66
C ALA A 321 -3.14 -8.18 -5.75
N ALA A 322 -4.31 -7.63 -5.43
CA ALA A 322 -5.12 -6.86 -6.35
C ALA A 322 -6.01 -5.87 -5.60
N THR A 323 -6.57 -4.91 -6.30
CA THR A 323 -7.78 -4.27 -5.80
C THR A 323 -8.99 -5.01 -6.34
N TRP A 324 -9.87 -5.41 -5.46
CA TRP A 324 -11.10 -6.08 -5.88
C TRP A 324 -12.33 -5.18 -5.74
N GLU A 325 -12.11 -3.94 -5.38
CA GLU A 325 -13.10 -2.89 -5.42
C GLU A 325 -12.43 -1.54 -5.65
N SER A 326 -12.75 -0.92 -6.76
CA SER A 326 -12.26 0.41 -7.13
C SER A 326 -13.31 1.16 -7.93
N THR A 327 -13.05 2.43 -8.20
CA THR A 327 -13.97 3.34 -8.87
C THR A 327 -14.11 3.01 -10.34
N GLY A 328 -15.31 2.66 -10.77
CA GLY A 328 -15.64 2.37 -12.18
C GLY A 328 -16.13 3.58 -12.97
N GLY A 329 -16.59 4.63 -12.30
CA GLY A 329 -17.17 5.81 -12.95
C GLY A 329 -17.23 7.03 -12.06
N PRO A 330 -17.90 8.09 -12.52
CA PRO A 330 -17.96 9.35 -11.81
C PRO A 330 -18.59 9.22 -10.44
N GLN A 331 -18.07 9.96 -9.50
CA GLN A 331 -18.54 10.09 -8.15
C GLN A 331 -18.91 11.55 -7.90
N GLN A 332 -20.09 11.81 -7.37
CA GLN A 332 -20.61 13.14 -7.20
C GLN A 332 -21.14 13.38 -5.79
N PHE A 333 -22.35 12.94 -5.48
CA PHE A 333 -22.96 13.15 -4.18
C PHE A 333 -22.40 12.22 -3.11
N SER A 334 -22.04 11.00 -3.45
CA SER A 334 -21.45 10.04 -2.53
C SER A 334 -20.03 10.41 -2.09
N GLY A 335 -19.34 11.24 -2.86
CA GLY A 335 -18.04 11.82 -2.50
C GLY A 335 -18.08 13.01 -1.55
N GLY A 336 -19.23 13.33 -0.98
CA GLY A 336 -19.42 14.49 -0.12
C GLY A 336 -18.63 14.46 1.20
N LYS A 337 -18.87 15.44 2.04
CA LYS A 337 -18.18 15.69 3.32
C LYS A 337 -18.02 14.49 4.26
N GLY A 338 -18.91 13.50 4.18
CA GLY A 338 -18.80 12.29 5.00
C GLY A 338 -17.49 11.52 4.78
N TRP A 339 -16.95 11.60 3.57
CA TRP A 339 -15.70 10.96 3.18
C TRP A 339 -14.49 11.90 3.27
N HIS A 340 -14.73 13.20 3.06
CA HIS A 340 -13.74 14.26 3.09
C HIS A 340 -14.19 15.41 3.99
N PRO A 341 -14.15 15.28 5.31
CA PRO A 341 -14.67 16.28 6.23
C PRO A 341 -13.98 17.66 6.11
N LYS A 342 -12.82 17.70 5.48
CA LYS A 342 -12.05 18.95 5.27
C LYS A 342 -12.03 19.43 3.82
N ALA A 343 -12.78 18.82 2.93
CA ALA A 343 -12.92 19.31 1.57
C ALA A 343 -13.72 20.63 1.52
N ARG A 344 -13.37 21.58 2.34
CA ARG A 344 -13.71 23.01 2.30
C ARG A 344 -15.19 23.30 2.06
N ASP A 345 -16.10 22.60 2.69
CA ASP A 345 -17.53 22.71 2.42
C ASP A 345 -17.97 22.35 0.99
N GLU A 346 -17.05 21.90 0.15
CA GLU A 346 -17.33 21.43 -1.19
C GLU A 346 -17.63 19.93 -1.22
N ILE A 347 -18.44 19.52 -2.17
CA ILE A 347 -18.65 18.09 -2.46
C ILE A 347 -17.39 17.58 -3.16
N ALA A 348 -16.84 16.48 -2.68
CA ALA A 348 -15.71 15.80 -3.32
C ALA A 348 -16.20 15.07 -4.59
N ALA A 349 -16.71 15.83 -5.57
CA ALA A 349 -17.13 15.30 -6.84
C ALA A 349 -15.92 14.94 -7.70
N PHE A 350 -16.02 13.84 -8.42
CA PHE A 350 -14.93 13.29 -9.20
C PHE A 350 -15.40 12.79 -10.55
N THR A 351 -14.80 13.30 -11.63
CA THR A 351 -15.03 12.82 -12.98
C THR A 351 -14.07 11.71 -13.35
N VAL A 352 -14.57 10.64 -13.96
CA VAL A 352 -13.77 9.55 -14.50
C VAL A 352 -14.08 9.42 -15.98
N ASP A 353 -13.17 9.87 -16.80
CA ASP A 353 -13.18 9.67 -18.27
C ASP A 353 -12.23 8.55 -18.68
N GLY A 354 -12.04 8.34 -19.97
CA GLY A 354 -11.15 7.30 -20.50
C GLY A 354 -9.69 7.52 -20.12
N GLY A 355 -9.24 8.77 -20.06
CA GLY A 355 -7.89 9.13 -19.63
C GLY A 355 -7.67 8.82 -18.14
N THR A 356 -8.58 9.25 -17.29
CA THR A 356 -8.54 8.96 -15.85
C THR A 356 -8.56 7.46 -15.57
N MET A 357 -9.42 6.72 -16.27
CA MET A 357 -9.47 5.26 -16.15
C MET A 357 -8.16 4.61 -16.60
N THR A 358 -7.52 5.11 -17.65
CA THR A 358 -6.21 4.65 -18.09
C THR A 358 -5.15 4.88 -17.01
N GLN A 359 -5.08 6.09 -16.44
CA GLN A 359 -4.16 6.39 -15.34
C GLN A 359 -4.38 5.47 -14.13
N LEU A 360 -5.64 5.23 -13.75
CA LEU A 360 -6.03 4.37 -12.65
C LEU A 360 -5.50 2.94 -12.84
N LEU A 361 -5.85 2.32 -13.96
CA LEU A 361 -5.54 0.91 -14.22
C LEU A 361 -4.04 0.69 -14.45
N LEU A 362 -3.37 1.58 -15.17
CA LEU A 362 -1.92 1.50 -15.37
C LEU A 362 -1.16 1.67 -14.05
N SER A 363 -1.62 2.54 -13.16
CA SER A 363 -1.02 2.73 -11.84
C SER A 363 -1.20 1.50 -10.94
N TYR A 364 -2.34 0.82 -11.00
CA TYR A 364 -2.54 -0.45 -10.29
C TYR A 364 -1.61 -1.55 -10.79
N LEU A 365 -1.52 -1.72 -12.10
CA LEU A 365 -0.62 -2.71 -12.70
C LEU A 365 0.84 -2.40 -12.39
N ALA A 366 1.24 -1.13 -12.51
CA ALA A 366 2.58 -0.66 -12.20
C ALA A 366 2.99 -0.91 -10.75
N GLY A 367 2.07 -0.78 -9.80
CA GLY A 367 2.30 -1.10 -8.39
C GLY A 367 2.46 -2.59 -8.12
N GLY A 368 2.11 -3.44 -9.08
CA GLY A 368 2.25 -4.89 -9.02
C GLY A 368 0.95 -5.66 -8.81
N PHE A 369 -0.20 -5.03 -8.87
CA PHE A 369 -1.49 -5.73 -8.77
C PHE A 369 -1.70 -6.69 -9.94
N LYS A 370 -2.27 -7.85 -9.63
CA LYS A 370 -2.52 -8.94 -10.57
C LYS A 370 -4.00 -9.08 -10.94
N GLY A 371 -4.81 -8.09 -10.60
CA GLY A 371 -6.22 -8.04 -10.96
C GLY A 371 -6.86 -6.75 -10.50
N VAL A 372 -8.02 -6.45 -11.08
CA VAL A 372 -8.81 -5.26 -10.76
C VAL A 372 -10.29 -5.63 -10.74
N GLY A 373 -11.01 -5.19 -9.72
CA GLY A 373 -12.46 -5.23 -9.64
C GLY A 373 -13.02 -3.81 -9.57
N LEU A 374 -13.99 -3.50 -10.41
CA LEU A 374 -14.56 -2.16 -10.50
C LEU A 374 -16.00 -2.13 -9.97
N TRP A 375 -16.28 -1.17 -9.13
CA TRP A 375 -17.60 -0.75 -8.72
C TRP A 375 -17.97 0.47 -9.57
N SER A 376 -18.91 0.33 -10.56
CA SER A 376 -19.65 -0.84 -10.98
C SER A 376 -19.82 -0.86 -12.52
N TRP A 377 -20.37 -1.92 -13.09
CA TRP A 377 -20.68 -1.98 -14.52
C TRP A 377 -21.79 -0.99 -14.89
N ASN A 378 -22.92 -1.10 -14.21
CA ASN A 378 -24.07 -0.22 -14.36
C ASN A 378 -24.40 0.45 -13.01
N TYR A 379 -25.11 1.55 -13.06
CA TYR A 379 -25.40 2.37 -11.89
C TYR A 379 -26.51 1.80 -10.99
N ARG A 380 -26.43 2.08 -9.70
CA ARG A 380 -27.56 1.96 -8.77
C ARG A 380 -28.68 2.89 -9.18
N ARG A 381 -29.92 2.40 -9.16
CA ARG A 381 -31.09 3.18 -9.60
C ARG A 381 -31.70 4.06 -8.51
N ALA A 382 -31.29 3.88 -7.27
CA ALA A 382 -31.86 4.62 -6.14
C ALA A 382 -30.88 4.72 -4.97
N GLY A 383 -31.11 5.74 -4.15
CA GLY A 383 -30.41 5.93 -2.89
C GLY A 383 -29.01 6.53 -3.04
N TRP A 384 -28.23 6.37 -2.01
CA TRP A 384 -26.84 6.77 -1.98
C TRP A 384 -26.05 6.02 -3.06
N GLU A 385 -25.17 6.71 -3.78
CA GLU A 385 -24.50 6.25 -5.00
C GLU A 385 -25.44 6.05 -6.20
N GLY A 386 -26.70 6.47 -6.12
CA GLY A 386 -27.65 6.37 -7.23
C GLY A 386 -27.16 7.11 -8.48
N GLY A 387 -26.93 6.37 -9.57
CA GLY A 387 -26.42 6.94 -10.82
C GLY A 387 -24.92 7.24 -10.85
N GLU A 388 -24.15 6.82 -9.87
CA GLU A 388 -22.71 7.03 -9.75
C GLU A 388 -21.91 5.75 -10.00
N TYR A 389 -20.60 5.87 -10.10
CA TYR A 389 -19.59 4.80 -10.21
C TYR A 389 -19.69 3.89 -11.44
N ALA A 390 -20.66 4.06 -12.32
CA ALA A 390 -20.87 3.14 -13.42
C ALA A 390 -19.84 3.32 -14.56
N LEU A 391 -19.37 2.21 -15.10
CA LEU A 391 -18.62 2.16 -16.35
C LEU A 391 -19.50 2.56 -17.55
N LEU A 392 -20.74 2.11 -17.54
CA LEU A 392 -21.71 2.51 -18.57
C LEU A 392 -22.24 3.94 -18.31
N ASN A 393 -22.69 4.57 -19.37
CA ASN A 393 -23.39 5.86 -19.27
C ASN A 393 -24.84 5.67 -18.74
N ARG A 394 -25.60 6.77 -18.63
CA ARG A 394 -26.99 6.74 -18.13
C ARG A 394 -27.95 5.98 -19.03
N GLN A 395 -27.61 5.76 -20.29
CA GLN A 395 -28.39 4.96 -21.25
C GLN A 395 -27.95 3.49 -21.28
N LEU A 396 -27.05 3.08 -20.36
CA LEU A 396 -26.47 1.73 -20.30
C LEU A 396 -25.62 1.38 -21.53
N GLU A 397 -25.04 2.38 -22.15
CA GLU A 397 -24.11 2.24 -23.29
C GLU A 397 -22.66 2.33 -22.81
N PRO A 398 -21.70 1.74 -23.55
CA PRO A 398 -20.28 1.89 -23.23
C PRO A 398 -19.83 3.35 -23.27
N SER A 399 -19.26 3.81 -22.17
CA SER A 399 -18.56 5.10 -22.12
C SER A 399 -17.12 4.95 -22.60
N ASP A 400 -16.41 6.07 -22.80
CA ASP A 400 -14.99 6.10 -23.09
C ASP A 400 -14.16 5.41 -22.01
N ARG A 401 -14.54 5.55 -20.72
CA ARG A 401 -13.88 4.86 -19.60
C ARG A 401 -14.07 3.34 -19.64
N ALA A 402 -15.24 2.85 -20.04
CA ALA A 402 -15.48 1.42 -20.23
C ALA A 402 -14.62 0.85 -21.36
N ILE A 403 -14.50 1.59 -22.46
CA ILE A 403 -13.67 1.23 -23.61
C ILE A 403 -12.20 1.21 -23.22
N ALA A 404 -11.72 2.23 -22.52
CA ALA A 404 -10.34 2.31 -22.05
C ALA A 404 -10.00 1.15 -21.09
N ALA A 405 -10.87 0.88 -20.11
CA ALA A 405 -10.70 -0.25 -19.19
C ALA A 405 -10.64 -1.59 -19.93
N GLY A 406 -11.53 -1.79 -20.91
CA GLY A 406 -11.58 -3.02 -21.70
C GLY A 406 -10.31 -3.24 -22.54
N ARG A 407 -9.74 -2.18 -23.13
CA ARG A 407 -8.47 -2.25 -23.88
C ARG A 407 -7.30 -2.67 -22.99
N ILE A 408 -7.20 -2.09 -21.79
CA ILE A 408 -6.18 -2.45 -20.81
C ILE A 408 -6.37 -3.89 -20.31
N ALA A 409 -7.62 -4.31 -20.07
CA ALA A 409 -7.93 -5.67 -19.66
C ALA A 409 -7.51 -6.70 -20.74
N LYS A 410 -7.77 -6.44 -22.01
CA LYS A 410 -7.30 -7.28 -23.13
C LYS A 410 -5.77 -7.36 -23.18
N ALA A 411 -5.10 -6.22 -23.04
CA ALA A 411 -3.64 -6.16 -23.02
C ALA A 411 -3.05 -6.95 -21.85
N ALA A 412 -3.61 -6.80 -20.65
CA ALA A 412 -3.19 -7.55 -19.47
C ALA A 412 -3.44 -9.06 -19.62
N GLY A 413 -4.57 -9.46 -20.19
CA GLY A 413 -4.87 -10.86 -20.50
C GLY A 413 -3.85 -11.47 -21.47
N ARG A 414 -3.52 -10.76 -22.54
CA ARG A 414 -2.48 -11.18 -23.53
C ARG A 414 -1.11 -11.35 -22.90
N LEU A 415 -0.74 -10.50 -21.94
CA LEU A 415 0.58 -10.47 -21.31
C LEU A 415 0.60 -11.09 -19.90
N ARG A 416 -0.45 -11.80 -19.50
CA ARG A 416 -0.62 -12.29 -18.11
C ARG A 416 0.56 -13.08 -17.58
N ARG A 417 1.22 -13.92 -18.41
CA ARG A 417 2.39 -14.70 -17.98
C ARG A 417 3.58 -13.83 -17.61
N GLU A 418 3.85 -12.81 -18.41
CA GLU A 418 4.90 -11.84 -18.12
C GLU A 418 4.57 -11.05 -16.87
N LEU A 419 3.33 -10.56 -16.75
CA LEU A 419 2.88 -9.77 -15.61
C LEU A 419 2.89 -10.57 -14.30
N TRP A 420 2.58 -11.88 -14.32
CA TRP A 420 2.69 -12.73 -13.14
C TRP A 420 4.12 -12.89 -12.63
N GLN A 421 5.10 -12.81 -13.53
CA GLN A 421 6.53 -12.88 -13.21
C GLN A 421 7.13 -11.49 -12.98
N ALA A 422 6.42 -10.45 -13.38
CA ALA A 422 6.93 -9.09 -13.31
C ALA A 422 6.96 -8.58 -11.86
N HIS A 423 8.04 -7.89 -11.51
CA HIS A 423 8.28 -7.35 -10.17
C HIS A 423 8.98 -6.01 -10.25
N LYS A 424 8.90 -5.25 -9.17
CA LYS A 424 9.67 -4.01 -9.01
C LYS A 424 11.14 -4.34 -8.76
N GLU A 425 12.02 -3.54 -9.29
CA GLU A 425 13.45 -3.53 -8.96
C GLU A 425 13.75 -2.17 -8.32
N PRO A 426 13.66 -2.05 -6.99
CA PRO A 426 13.77 -0.79 -6.30
C PRO A 426 15.21 -0.30 -6.20
N TYR A 427 15.35 1.02 -6.13
CA TYR A 427 16.59 1.71 -5.83
C TYR A 427 16.59 2.24 -4.40
N VAL A 428 15.43 2.71 -3.93
CA VAL A 428 15.22 3.28 -2.60
C VAL A 428 14.17 2.48 -1.84
N GLY A 429 14.47 2.18 -0.58
CA GLY A 429 13.49 1.72 0.41
C GLY A 429 12.94 2.90 1.22
N VAL A 430 11.64 2.98 1.40
CA VAL A 430 10.99 3.94 2.29
C VAL A 430 10.51 3.21 3.52
N LEU A 431 11.03 3.54 4.70
CA LEU A 431 10.70 2.82 5.92
C LEU A 431 9.25 3.04 6.31
N HIS A 432 8.51 1.94 6.44
CA HIS A 432 7.21 1.86 7.07
C HIS A 432 7.38 1.13 8.40
N ASN A 433 7.13 1.80 9.51
CA ASN A 433 7.36 1.29 10.85
C ASN A 433 6.10 1.45 11.70
N TRP A 434 5.44 0.34 12.02
CA TRP A 434 4.21 0.35 12.81
C TRP A 434 4.43 0.94 14.21
N GLU A 435 5.56 0.65 14.86
CA GLU A 435 5.88 1.19 16.19
C GLU A 435 6.02 2.72 16.17
N ASN A 436 6.61 3.27 15.12
CA ASN A 436 6.64 4.72 14.92
C ASN A 436 5.24 5.31 14.77
N GLU A 437 4.37 4.68 13.99
CA GLU A 437 2.98 5.15 13.85
C GLU A 437 2.20 5.01 15.17
N ALA A 438 2.48 3.99 15.97
CA ALA A 438 1.86 3.81 17.28
C ALA A 438 2.27 4.91 18.28
N ILE A 439 3.53 5.32 18.27
CA ILE A 439 3.97 6.45 19.11
C ILE A 439 3.39 7.78 18.61
N TRP A 440 3.31 8.01 17.29
CA TRP A 440 2.58 9.15 16.74
C TRP A 440 1.10 9.15 17.16
N ALA A 441 0.48 7.99 17.20
CA ALA A 441 -0.89 7.84 17.70
C ALA A 441 -0.99 8.19 19.21
N ALA A 442 -0.04 7.71 20.01
CA ALA A 442 0.02 8.04 21.44
C ALA A 442 0.20 9.54 21.69
N ILE A 443 1.04 10.21 20.90
CA ILE A 443 1.20 11.68 20.93
C ILE A 443 -0.12 12.39 20.58
N SER A 444 -0.95 11.77 19.75
CA SER A 444 -2.10 12.42 19.10
C SER A 444 -3.39 12.38 19.90
N VAL A 445 -3.46 11.65 21.01
CA VAL A 445 -4.68 11.54 21.79
C VAL A 445 -5.09 12.85 22.47
N ARG A 446 -6.38 12.97 22.87
CA ARG A 446 -6.95 14.07 23.66
C ARG A 446 -6.71 15.48 23.09
N GLY A 447 -7.25 15.73 21.91
CA GLY A 447 -7.23 17.06 21.29
C GLY A 447 -5.96 17.38 20.51
N ARG A 448 -5.07 16.39 20.30
CA ARG A 448 -3.84 16.53 19.49
C ARG A 448 -3.87 15.69 18.23
N GLU A 449 -5.05 15.31 17.76
CA GLU A 449 -5.27 14.39 16.63
C GLU A 449 -4.60 14.84 15.32
N VAL A 450 -4.21 16.09 15.22
CA VAL A 450 -3.45 16.62 14.08
C VAL A 450 -2.16 15.85 13.80
N PHE A 451 -1.54 15.29 14.84
CA PHE A 451 -0.27 14.57 14.70
C PHE A 451 -0.40 13.15 14.15
N LYS A 452 -1.57 12.52 14.25
CA LYS A 452 -1.76 11.13 13.80
C LYS A 452 -1.51 10.91 12.29
N HIS A 453 -1.62 11.96 11.51
CA HIS A 453 -1.40 11.91 10.07
C HIS A 453 0.04 12.24 9.63
N VAL A 454 0.91 12.67 10.55
CA VAL A 454 2.29 13.07 10.21
C VAL A 454 3.09 11.94 9.55
N PRO A 455 3.11 10.70 10.07
CA PRO A 455 3.87 9.63 9.43
C PRO A 455 3.35 9.29 8.03
N ILE A 456 2.04 9.40 7.80
CA ILE A 456 1.43 9.16 6.50
C ILE A 456 1.81 10.26 5.52
N ARG A 457 1.66 11.51 5.91
CA ARG A 457 2.01 12.68 5.10
C ARG A 457 3.48 12.69 4.71
N SER A 458 4.34 12.35 5.65
CA SER A 458 5.79 12.24 5.40
C SER A 458 6.12 11.13 4.42
N ARG A 459 5.48 9.97 4.55
CA ARG A 459 5.63 8.86 3.60
C ARG A 459 5.13 9.25 2.20
N VAL A 460 4.00 9.94 2.10
CA VAL A 460 3.51 10.48 0.82
C VAL A 460 4.50 11.50 0.24
N GLY A 461 5.06 12.38 1.05
CA GLY A 461 6.01 13.40 0.61
C GLY A 461 7.26 12.81 -0.04
N ILE A 462 7.91 11.86 0.62
CA ILE A 462 9.08 11.17 0.03
C ILE A 462 8.68 10.32 -1.18
N SER A 463 7.57 9.61 -1.13
CA SER A 463 7.09 8.80 -2.26
C SER A 463 6.85 9.66 -3.50
N ARG A 464 6.19 10.81 -3.34
CA ARG A 464 5.97 11.77 -4.43
C ARG A 464 7.29 12.28 -5.00
N ALA A 465 8.25 12.62 -4.14
CA ALA A 465 9.57 13.08 -4.56
C ALA A 465 10.29 12.04 -5.42
N LEU A 466 10.24 10.78 -5.02
CA LEU A 466 10.86 9.67 -5.77
C LEU A 466 10.13 9.41 -7.09
N ILE A 467 8.80 9.36 -7.09
CA ILE A 467 7.99 9.17 -8.30
C ILE A 467 8.30 10.24 -9.34
N ARG A 468 8.26 11.52 -8.94
CA ARG A 468 8.53 12.63 -9.86
C ARG A 468 9.98 12.73 -10.32
N GLY A 469 10.89 12.11 -9.60
CA GLY A 469 12.29 11.97 -9.98
C GLY A 469 12.59 10.74 -10.81
N ASN A 470 11.60 9.93 -11.18
CA ASN A 470 11.78 8.64 -11.84
C ASN A 470 12.69 7.68 -11.07
N VAL A 471 12.68 7.75 -9.76
CA VAL A 471 13.46 6.89 -8.86
C VAL A 471 12.64 5.66 -8.49
N PRO A 472 13.06 4.44 -8.82
CA PRO A 472 12.37 3.23 -8.39
C PRO A 472 12.44 3.07 -6.88
N TRP A 473 11.32 2.74 -6.26
CA TRP A 473 11.25 2.60 -4.80
C TRP A 473 10.20 1.59 -4.37
N GLU A 474 10.34 1.11 -3.15
CA GLU A 474 9.30 0.33 -2.47
C GLU A 474 9.35 0.60 -0.97
N HIS A 475 8.34 0.12 -0.25
CA HIS A 475 8.33 0.19 1.20
C HIS A 475 9.18 -0.94 1.78
N VAL A 476 9.90 -0.61 2.86
CA VAL A 476 10.68 -1.56 3.66
C VAL A 476 10.23 -1.44 5.11
N THR A 477 10.14 -2.56 5.81
CA THR A 477 9.70 -2.60 7.21
C THR A 477 10.82 -3.09 8.13
N PRO A 478 10.73 -2.89 9.45
CA PRO A 478 11.66 -3.52 10.38
C PRO A 478 11.75 -5.04 10.23
N SER A 479 10.64 -5.71 9.90
CA SER A 479 10.65 -7.16 9.60
C SER A 479 11.48 -7.48 8.36
N ASP A 480 11.43 -6.65 7.33
CA ASP A 480 12.25 -6.79 6.12
C ASP A 480 13.74 -6.60 6.44
N LEU A 481 14.07 -5.64 7.30
CA LEU A 481 15.45 -5.43 7.75
C LEU A 481 15.97 -6.66 8.50
N ARG A 482 15.21 -7.22 9.44
CA ARG A 482 15.53 -8.48 10.13
C ARG A 482 15.66 -9.65 9.15
N GLY A 483 14.85 -9.68 8.11
CA GLY A 483 14.88 -10.66 7.04
C GLY A 483 16.06 -10.50 6.06
N GLY A 484 16.93 -9.50 6.25
CA GLY A 484 18.12 -9.28 5.43
C GLY A 484 17.85 -8.65 4.07
N LEU A 485 16.73 -7.96 3.87
CA LEU A 485 16.38 -7.32 2.60
C LEU A 485 17.07 -5.97 2.34
N ALA A 486 17.69 -5.37 3.36
CA ALA A 486 18.32 -4.05 3.25
C ALA A 486 19.32 -3.91 2.07
N PRO A 487 20.19 -4.89 1.76
CA PRO A 487 21.13 -4.79 0.64
C PRO A 487 20.48 -4.66 -0.75
N ARG A 488 19.19 -4.90 -0.85
CA ARG A 488 18.40 -4.69 -2.07
C ARG A 488 18.32 -3.22 -2.47
N TYR A 489 18.46 -2.32 -1.50
CA TYR A 489 18.35 -0.88 -1.70
C TYR A 489 19.72 -0.21 -1.71
N ARG A 490 19.88 0.84 -2.51
CA ARG A 490 21.04 1.72 -2.45
C ARG A 490 20.89 2.80 -1.38
N ALA A 491 19.65 3.17 -1.07
CA ALA A 491 19.34 4.06 0.01
C ALA A 491 18.04 3.63 0.72
N ILE A 492 17.96 3.89 2.02
CA ILE A 492 16.75 3.75 2.81
C ILE A 492 16.44 5.11 3.44
N TYR A 493 15.22 5.61 3.17
CA TYR A 493 14.74 6.86 3.74
C TYR A 493 13.81 6.59 4.92
N LEU A 494 14.02 7.32 6.01
CA LEU A 494 13.29 7.20 7.27
C LEU A 494 12.42 8.46 7.46
N PRO A 495 11.17 8.48 6.94
CA PRO A 495 10.32 9.68 6.99
C PRO A 495 9.69 9.85 8.37
N SER A 496 9.97 10.96 9.05
CA SER A 496 9.37 11.32 10.35
C SER A 496 9.34 10.15 11.35
N GLN A 497 10.45 9.44 11.47
CA GLN A 497 10.59 8.33 12.41
C GLN A 497 10.82 8.88 13.82
N VAL A 498 9.76 9.41 14.44
CA VAL A 498 9.79 9.94 15.81
C VAL A 498 10.20 8.87 16.82
N ALA A 499 9.87 7.62 16.53
CA ALA A 499 10.25 6.46 17.32
C ALA A 499 11.08 5.47 16.51
N LEU A 500 12.22 5.07 17.05
CA LEU A 500 13.12 4.06 16.49
C LEU A 500 13.63 3.15 17.60
N SER A 501 13.55 1.83 17.38
CA SER A 501 14.15 0.86 18.30
C SER A 501 15.67 0.80 18.13
N GLU A 502 16.36 0.42 19.19
CA GLU A 502 17.80 0.15 19.13
C GLU A 502 18.13 -0.94 18.11
N GLU A 503 17.31 -1.99 18.05
CA GLU A 503 17.43 -3.06 17.06
C GLU A 503 17.41 -2.51 15.63
N THR A 504 16.43 -1.67 15.31
CA THR A 504 16.32 -1.06 13.97
C THR A 504 17.54 -0.20 13.65
N LEU A 505 18.03 0.58 14.60
CA LEU A 505 19.25 1.38 14.43
C LEU A 505 20.49 0.51 14.18
N GLN A 506 20.62 -0.63 14.87
CA GLN A 506 21.72 -1.58 14.66
C GLN A 506 21.65 -2.23 13.28
N LEU A 507 20.46 -2.70 12.83
CA LEU A 507 20.27 -3.26 11.50
C LEU A 507 20.58 -2.25 10.40
N LEU A 508 20.18 -1.00 10.58
CA LEU A 508 20.51 0.09 9.63
C LEU A 508 22.01 0.38 9.62
N ARG A 509 22.68 0.31 10.77
CA ARG A 509 24.14 0.46 10.84
C ARG A 509 24.88 -0.62 10.05
N GLU A 510 24.51 -1.88 10.23
CA GLU A 510 25.07 -3.01 9.47
C GLU A 510 24.89 -2.80 7.94
N TYR A 511 23.72 -2.33 7.54
CA TYR A 511 23.42 -2.01 6.16
C TYR A 511 24.32 -0.89 5.63
N VAL A 512 24.55 0.18 6.41
CA VAL A 512 25.42 1.28 6.03
C VAL A 512 26.89 0.85 5.99
N GLU A 513 27.35 0.07 6.96
CA GLU A 513 28.70 -0.51 6.97
C GLU A 513 28.98 -1.30 5.68
N GLY A 514 27.97 -1.98 5.14
CA GLY A 514 28.02 -2.72 3.88
C GLY A 514 27.96 -1.85 2.61
N GLY A 515 27.85 -0.53 2.72
CA GLY A 515 27.85 0.40 1.59
C GLY A 515 26.50 1.06 1.27
N GLY A 516 25.47 0.82 2.08
CA GLY A 516 24.16 1.45 1.94
C GLY A 516 24.16 2.91 2.40
N ARG A 517 23.10 3.63 2.03
CA ARG A 517 22.85 5.00 2.50
C ARG A 517 21.56 5.04 3.32
N VAL A 518 21.58 5.68 4.47
CA VAL A 518 20.38 5.93 5.30
C VAL A 518 20.17 7.43 5.41
N VAL A 519 18.94 7.88 5.28
CA VAL A 519 18.53 9.27 5.42
C VAL A 519 17.41 9.36 6.44
N LEU A 520 17.60 10.10 7.52
CA LEU A 520 16.62 10.39 8.55
C LEU A 520 16.26 11.88 8.50
N ASP A 521 14.98 12.21 8.58
CA ASP A 521 14.52 13.60 8.74
C ASP A 521 13.83 13.84 10.10
N ALA A 522 13.56 15.09 10.43
CA ALA A 522 12.90 15.47 11.66
C ALA A 522 11.36 15.26 11.60
N PRO A 523 10.72 15.01 12.75
CA PRO A 523 11.31 14.76 14.05
C PRO A 523 11.74 13.29 14.19
N GLY A 524 12.97 12.96 13.81
CA GLY A 524 13.54 11.63 13.83
C GLY A 524 14.34 11.35 15.08
N GLY A 525 14.20 10.14 15.67
CA GLY A 525 15.01 9.74 16.81
C GLY A 525 14.67 10.47 18.11
N TRP A 526 13.41 10.78 18.36
CA TRP A 526 12.96 11.41 19.60
C TRP A 526 12.67 10.39 20.70
N PHE A 527 12.01 9.29 20.33
CA PHE A 527 11.61 8.22 21.24
C PHE A 527 12.14 6.85 20.78
N ASP A 528 12.21 5.92 21.71
CA ASP A 528 12.25 4.49 21.40
C ASP A 528 10.82 3.96 21.11
N GLU A 529 10.70 2.67 20.82
CA GLU A 529 9.43 2.01 20.53
C GLU A 529 8.47 1.95 21.72
N ARG A 530 8.96 2.24 22.93
CA ARG A 530 8.15 2.30 24.17
C ARG A 530 7.68 3.72 24.49
N GLY A 531 8.14 4.72 23.72
CA GLY A 531 7.86 6.13 23.99
C GLY A 531 8.75 6.75 25.07
N LEU A 532 9.85 6.09 25.43
CA LEU A 532 10.91 6.68 26.24
C LEU A 532 11.82 7.50 25.35
N VAL A 533 12.33 8.61 25.86
CA VAL A 533 13.26 9.47 25.11
C VAL A 533 14.48 8.65 24.65
N LEU A 534 14.72 8.64 23.35
CA LEU A 534 15.82 7.91 22.75
C LEU A 534 17.16 8.52 23.16
N ASP A 535 18.08 7.67 23.60
CA ASP A 535 19.46 8.10 23.87
C ASP A 535 20.19 8.39 22.54
N THR A 536 20.64 9.63 22.36
CA THR A 536 21.47 10.05 21.23
C THR A 536 22.87 10.47 21.66
N ALA A 537 23.25 10.24 22.94
CA ALA A 537 24.56 10.58 23.47
C ALA A 537 25.71 9.83 22.76
N PRO A 538 26.96 10.30 22.86
CA PRO A 538 28.11 9.59 22.32
C PRO A 538 28.19 8.14 22.80
N GLY A 539 28.27 7.20 21.84
CA GLY A 539 28.29 5.76 22.10
C GLY A 539 26.92 5.09 22.03
N SER A 540 25.81 5.84 21.91
CA SER A 540 24.48 5.29 21.66
C SER A 540 24.37 4.66 20.26
N ALA A 541 23.35 3.81 20.05
CA ALA A 541 23.05 3.25 18.72
C ALA A 541 22.77 4.34 17.68
N PHE A 542 22.12 5.41 18.09
CA PHE A 542 21.85 6.56 17.22
C PHE A 542 23.16 7.26 16.79
N GLU A 543 23.99 7.65 17.77
CA GLU A 543 25.22 8.37 17.51
C GLU A 543 26.22 7.54 16.70
N THR A 544 26.36 6.25 17.00
CA THR A 544 27.27 5.35 16.27
C THR A 544 26.88 5.17 14.80
N LEU A 545 25.60 5.29 14.45
CA LEU A 545 25.14 5.31 13.07
C LEU A 545 25.28 6.68 12.43
N PHE A 546 24.71 7.71 13.05
CA PHE A 546 24.58 9.03 12.41
C PHE A 546 25.77 9.97 12.67
N GLY A 547 26.67 9.64 13.60
CA GLY A 547 27.85 10.44 13.92
C GLY A 547 27.51 11.84 14.46
N ALA A 548 26.34 11.97 15.03
CA ALA A 548 25.83 13.22 15.59
C ALA A 548 24.90 12.93 16.76
N VAL A 549 24.82 13.88 17.69
CA VAL A 549 23.85 13.88 18.78
C VAL A 549 22.78 14.94 18.53
N ILE A 550 21.54 14.65 18.92
CA ILE A 550 20.46 15.62 18.93
C ILE A 550 20.46 16.27 20.31
N THR A 551 20.79 17.56 20.36
CA THR A 551 20.91 18.29 21.62
C THR A 551 19.60 18.92 22.06
N ASP A 552 18.72 19.22 21.14
CA ASP A 552 17.42 19.83 21.39
C ASP A 552 16.50 19.71 20.17
N TYR A 553 15.22 19.98 20.38
CA TYR A 553 14.22 20.19 19.32
C TYR A 553 13.58 21.56 19.48
N GLN A 554 13.44 22.25 18.36
CA GLN A 554 12.80 23.57 18.27
C GLN A 554 11.62 23.51 17.32
N TYR A 555 10.76 24.51 17.36
CA TYR A 555 9.66 24.65 16.41
C TYR A 555 9.78 25.96 15.64
N SER A 556 9.66 25.90 14.35
CA SER A 556 9.95 27.02 13.44
C SER A 556 9.02 28.23 13.60
N SER A 557 7.83 28.08 14.20
CA SER A 557 6.93 29.20 14.42
C SER A 557 7.52 30.25 15.36
N ASN A 558 8.34 29.80 16.32
CA ASN A 558 9.00 30.70 17.31
C ASN A 558 10.39 31.12 16.85
N LEU A 559 11.07 30.26 16.12
CA LEU A 559 12.44 30.42 15.68
C LEU A 559 12.55 30.10 14.18
N PRO A 560 12.05 30.98 13.30
CA PRO A 560 12.06 30.72 11.85
C PRO A 560 13.47 30.44 11.35
N ARG A 561 13.60 29.44 10.49
CA ARG A 561 14.86 29.06 9.84
C ARG A 561 14.64 29.00 8.34
N ARG A 562 15.67 29.37 7.60
CA ARG A 562 15.76 29.16 6.16
C ARG A 562 16.98 28.32 5.85
N LEU A 563 16.92 27.49 4.84
CA LEU A 563 18.12 26.87 4.33
C LEU A 563 18.97 27.96 3.67
N ALA A 564 20.23 28.04 4.05
CA ALA A 564 21.18 28.91 3.39
C ALA A 564 21.25 28.53 1.90
N SER A 565 21.26 29.53 1.01
CA SER A 565 21.51 29.31 -0.40
C SER A 565 22.90 28.66 -0.55
N ALA A 566 23.03 27.67 -1.42
CA ALA A 566 24.29 27.05 -1.74
C ALA A 566 25.16 28.08 -2.53
N GLU A 567 25.74 29.03 -1.85
CA GLU A 567 26.90 29.76 -2.36
C GLU A 567 28.14 28.98 -1.94
N ASP A 568 28.89 28.61 -2.95
CA ASP A 568 30.25 28.09 -2.93
C ASP A 568 30.46 26.61 -2.53
N GLY A 569 30.56 25.80 -3.53
CA GLY A 569 31.36 24.56 -3.51
C GLY A 569 30.65 23.23 -3.72
N ALA A 570 29.35 23.17 -3.90
CA ALA A 570 28.68 21.96 -4.31
C ALA A 570 27.93 22.21 -5.65
N THR A 571 28.41 21.58 -6.69
CA THR A 571 27.84 21.57 -8.03
C THR A 571 26.43 20.94 -8.00
N GLY A 572 25.43 21.78 -7.88
CA GLY A 572 24.02 21.39 -8.02
C GLY A 572 23.32 22.41 -8.90
N GLY A 573 22.66 21.95 -9.95
CA GLY A 573 21.95 22.81 -10.89
C GLY A 573 20.90 23.72 -10.25
N PRO A 574 20.43 24.77 -10.96
CA PRO A 574 19.64 25.85 -10.40
C PRO A 574 18.26 25.35 -9.94
N ALA A 575 17.89 25.74 -8.72
CA ALA A 575 16.52 25.60 -8.23
C ALA A 575 15.60 26.50 -9.10
N THR A 576 14.82 25.90 -9.96
CA THR A 576 13.78 26.60 -10.72
C THR A 576 12.50 26.72 -9.89
N GLY A 577 12.44 27.70 -9.04
CA GLY A 577 11.25 28.13 -8.32
C GLY A 577 11.57 29.43 -7.64
N ALA A 578 10.71 30.43 -7.71
CA ALA A 578 10.90 31.75 -7.15
C ALA A 578 11.14 31.70 -5.62
N ALA A 579 12.37 31.33 -5.24
CA ALA A 579 12.90 31.64 -3.92
C ALA A 579 13.27 33.13 -3.95
N ASP A 580 12.84 33.87 -2.96
CA ASP A 580 13.50 35.15 -2.72
C ASP A 580 14.99 34.87 -2.43
N ASP A 581 15.86 35.82 -2.64
CA ASP A 581 17.32 35.67 -2.45
C ASP A 581 17.72 35.22 -1.03
N ARG A 582 16.78 34.96 -0.13
CA ARG A 582 16.96 34.59 1.27
C ARG A 582 16.82 33.09 1.57
N GLY A 583 16.62 32.23 0.55
CA GLY A 583 16.44 30.80 0.74
C GLY A 583 15.03 30.39 1.17
N ARG A 584 14.78 29.05 1.22
CA ARG A 584 13.47 28.46 1.54
C ARG A 584 13.18 28.50 3.04
N LEU A 585 12.03 29.08 3.42
CA LEU A 585 11.53 29.03 4.79
C LEU A 585 11.12 27.59 5.16
N LEU A 586 11.60 27.15 6.31
CA LEU A 586 11.29 25.84 6.88
C LEU A 586 10.15 25.96 7.89
N GLU A 587 9.27 24.98 7.88
CA GLU A 587 8.13 24.87 8.81
C GLU A 587 8.25 23.58 9.62
N GLY A 588 7.77 23.58 10.85
CA GLY A 588 7.70 22.41 11.70
C GLY A 588 8.87 22.26 12.66
N PHE A 589 9.17 21.03 13.03
CA PHE A 589 10.23 20.70 13.96
C PHE A 589 11.62 20.87 13.36
N ILE A 590 12.54 21.35 14.18
CA ILE A 590 13.96 21.52 13.86
C ILE A 590 14.75 20.84 14.95
N ALA A 591 15.59 19.87 14.56
CA ALA A 591 16.52 19.21 15.45
C ALA A 591 17.83 20.00 15.52
N ALA A 592 18.28 20.32 16.72
CA ALA A 592 19.60 20.90 16.95
C ALA A 592 20.66 19.78 16.93
N LEU A 593 21.50 19.79 15.90
CA LEU A 593 22.49 18.75 15.64
C LEU A 593 23.88 19.17 16.10
N ARG A 594 24.54 18.29 16.85
CA ARG A 594 25.97 18.43 17.19
C ARG A 594 26.74 17.25 16.63
N PRO A 595 27.54 17.44 15.58
CA PRO A 595 28.37 16.37 15.01
C PRO A 595 29.38 15.82 16.02
N THR A 596 29.63 14.52 15.94
CA THR A 596 30.74 13.83 16.61
C THR A 596 31.73 13.31 15.57
N THR A 597 31.36 12.33 14.78
CA THR A 597 32.14 11.82 13.64
C THR A 597 31.61 12.32 12.30
N ALA A 598 30.35 12.75 12.25
CA ALA A 598 29.78 13.33 11.04
C ALA A 598 30.33 14.70 10.71
N ARG A 599 30.23 15.08 9.45
CA ARG A 599 30.52 16.44 8.98
C ARG A 599 29.23 17.20 8.67
N PRO A 600 29.21 18.52 8.87
CA PRO A 600 28.11 19.35 8.37
C PRO A 600 28.02 19.26 6.85
N ALA A 601 26.79 19.20 6.33
CA ALA A 601 26.52 19.11 4.89
C ALA A 601 25.63 20.24 4.37
N ALA A 602 24.84 20.88 5.26
CA ALA A 602 24.09 22.08 4.98
C ALA A 602 23.89 22.90 6.27
N PHE A 603 23.60 24.19 6.10
CA PHE A 603 23.39 25.12 7.20
C PHE A 603 22.06 25.86 7.04
N TYR A 604 21.54 26.35 8.17
CA TYR A 604 20.49 27.36 8.16
C TYR A 604 21.09 28.76 7.96
N ASP A 605 20.25 29.72 7.61
CA ASP A 605 20.63 31.15 7.50
C ASP A 605 21.17 31.75 8.80
N THR A 606 20.86 31.12 9.93
CA THR A 606 21.40 31.45 11.26
C THR A 606 22.81 30.91 11.53
N GLY A 607 23.36 30.10 10.60
CA GLY A 607 24.68 29.47 10.74
C GLY A 607 24.66 28.12 11.49
N GLU A 608 23.51 27.70 12.01
CA GLU A 608 23.37 26.38 12.64
C GLU A 608 23.33 25.26 11.59
N ILE A 609 23.76 24.07 12.00
CA ILE A 609 23.80 22.89 11.11
C ILE A 609 22.42 22.39 10.80
N ALA A 610 22.07 22.35 9.52
CA ALA A 610 20.80 21.84 9.03
C ALA A 610 20.86 20.36 8.63
N VAL A 611 22.01 19.90 8.12
CA VAL A 611 22.19 18.50 7.67
C VAL A 611 23.59 18.04 8.06
N THR A 612 23.67 16.80 8.57
CA THR A 612 24.94 16.11 8.84
C THR A 612 25.09 14.89 7.96
N ARG A 613 26.33 14.52 7.66
CA ARG A 613 26.70 13.36 6.86
C ARG A 613 27.80 12.57 7.56
N ASN A 614 27.56 11.32 7.88
CA ASN A 614 28.49 10.42 8.52
C ASN A 614 28.91 9.29 7.59
N THR A 615 30.19 8.95 7.55
CA THR A 615 30.67 7.78 6.84
C THR A 615 30.84 6.64 7.82
N VAL A 616 30.19 5.51 7.56
CA VAL A 616 30.26 4.30 8.39
C VAL A 616 30.61 3.13 7.48
N GLY A 617 31.78 2.53 7.67
CA GLY A 617 32.26 1.51 6.74
C GLY A 617 32.41 2.05 5.33
N SER A 618 31.74 1.44 4.37
CA SER A 618 31.70 1.88 2.97
C SER A 618 30.45 2.68 2.60
N GLY A 619 29.56 2.93 3.55
CA GLY A 619 28.30 3.63 3.33
C GLY A 619 28.19 4.97 4.05
N GLU A 620 26.99 5.49 4.10
CA GLU A 620 26.72 6.84 4.53
C GLU A 620 25.40 6.96 5.32
N ALA A 621 25.41 7.70 6.42
CA ALA A 621 24.22 8.04 7.20
C ALA A 621 24.04 9.56 7.25
N ILE A 622 22.86 10.03 6.90
CA ILE A 622 22.51 11.45 6.77
C ILE A 622 21.39 11.78 7.73
N VAL A 623 21.53 12.85 8.50
CA VAL A 623 20.45 13.42 9.30
C VAL A 623 20.07 14.78 8.71
N ILE A 624 18.80 14.91 8.35
CA ILE A 624 18.20 16.19 7.96
C ILE A 624 17.48 16.74 9.19
N GLY A 625 17.95 17.85 9.72
CA GLY A 625 17.46 18.43 10.97
C GLY A 625 16.10 19.13 10.88
N TYR A 626 15.38 19.02 9.77
CA TYR A 626 14.06 19.61 9.56
C TYR A 626 13.09 18.61 8.93
N GLU A 627 11.79 18.94 8.93
CA GLU A 627 10.72 18.09 8.43
C GLU A 627 10.66 18.03 6.89
N ALA A 628 11.68 17.46 6.25
CA ALA A 628 11.81 17.46 4.80
C ALA A 628 10.67 16.73 4.09
N SER A 629 10.37 15.51 4.50
CA SER A 629 9.33 14.69 3.88
C SER A 629 7.92 15.24 4.14
N HIS A 630 7.66 15.71 5.36
CA HIS A 630 6.36 16.32 5.68
C HIS A 630 6.11 17.62 4.89
N GLN A 631 7.14 18.42 4.66
CA GLN A 631 7.01 19.61 3.81
C GLN A 631 6.78 19.27 2.34
N ALA A 632 7.40 18.23 1.84
CA ALA A 632 7.20 17.76 0.48
C ALA A 632 5.81 17.14 0.25
N TRP A 633 5.10 16.75 1.31
CA TRP A 633 3.70 16.35 1.20
C TRP A 633 2.81 17.49 0.69
N LYS A 634 3.12 18.74 1.00
CA LYS A 634 2.34 19.88 0.52
C LYS A 634 2.40 19.95 -1.00
N PRO A 635 1.25 20.05 -1.69
CA PRO A 635 1.22 20.11 -3.15
C PRO A 635 2.08 21.25 -3.70
N GLY A 636 2.81 20.97 -4.77
CA GLY A 636 3.61 21.97 -5.48
C GLY A 636 4.95 22.32 -4.84
N ASN A 637 5.33 21.73 -3.71
CA ASN A 637 6.63 22.01 -3.09
C ASN A 637 7.78 21.27 -3.79
N ARG A 638 8.03 21.62 -5.05
CA ARG A 638 9.03 20.98 -5.92
C ARG A 638 10.46 21.13 -5.38
N ALA A 639 10.73 22.23 -4.68
CA ALA A 639 12.05 22.47 -4.07
C ALA A 639 12.32 21.43 -2.97
N ALA A 640 11.34 21.17 -2.10
CA ALA A 640 11.48 20.13 -1.07
C ALA A 640 11.63 18.72 -1.68
N GLU A 641 10.89 18.40 -2.73
CA GLU A 641 11.04 17.13 -3.45
C GLU A 641 12.45 16.97 -4.04
N ALA A 642 12.98 18.01 -4.67
CA ALA A 642 14.32 18.00 -5.26
C ALA A 642 15.41 17.82 -4.19
N GLU A 643 15.28 18.50 -3.05
CA GLU A 643 16.18 18.36 -1.93
C GLU A 643 16.22 16.94 -1.38
N MET A 644 15.07 16.33 -1.14
CA MET A 644 15.01 14.95 -0.65
C MET A 644 15.68 13.99 -1.63
N ARG A 645 15.45 14.15 -2.94
CA ARG A 645 16.15 13.33 -3.95
C ARG A 645 17.66 13.52 -3.88
N ARG A 646 18.12 14.75 -3.73
CA ARG A 646 19.56 15.05 -3.60
C ARG A 646 20.20 14.33 -2.41
N TRP A 647 19.54 14.34 -1.25
CA TRP A 647 20.06 13.64 -0.07
C TRP A 647 19.94 12.12 -0.18
N THR A 648 18.91 11.62 -0.86
CA THR A 648 18.61 10.18 -0.94
C THR A 648 19.42 9.49 -2.02
N VAL A 649 19.42 10.02 -3.25
CA VAL A 649 20.09 9.39 -4.41
C VAL A 649 21.32 10.17 -4.87
N GLY A 650 21.42 11.45 -4.60
CA GLY A 650 22.52 12.29 -5.08
C GLY A 650 22.58 12.32 -6.60
N ASP A 651 23.81 12.28 -7.12
CA ASP A 651 24.10 12.27 -8.56
C ASP A 651 24.18 10.85 -9.16
N ALA A 652 23.71 9.85 -8.43
CA ALA A 652 23.77 8.48 -8.88
C ALA A 652 22.95 8.28 -10.18
N PRO A 653 23.47 7.54 -11.17
CA PRO A 653 22.78 7.30 -12.40
C PRO A 653 21.51 6.49 -12.15
N LEU A 654 20.38 6.98 -12.63
CA LEU A 654 19.10 6.29 -12.55
C LEU A 654 19.01 5.25 -13.69
N PRO A 655 18.32 4.13 -13.45
CA PRO A 655 18.20 3.07 -14.44
C PRO A 655 17.35 3.46 -15.66
N TYR A 656 16.44 4.41 -15.50
CA TYR A 656 15.59 4.95 -16.56
C TYR A 656 15.13 6.38 -16.24
N ARG A 657 14.74 7.12 -17.27
CA ARG A 657 14.19 8.49 -17.19
C ARG A 657 13.15 8.73 -18.27
N CYS A 658 12.20 9.58 -18.00
CA CYS A 658 11.16 9.96 -18.97
C CYS A 658 10.83 11.46 -18.90
N GLY A 659 11.85 12.31 -18.86
CA GLY A 659 11.67 13.75 -18.77
C GLY A 659 10.89 14.17 -17.53
N ASP A 660 9.81 14.92 -17.73
CA ASP A 660 8.87 15.36 -16.67
C ASP A 660 7.64 14.45 -16.52
N ALA A 661 7.57 13.34 -17.27
CA ALA A 661 6.52 12.35 -17.10
C ALA A 661 6.83 11.40 -15.92
N VAL A 662 5.76 10.88 -15.33
CA VAL A 662 5.85 9.80 -14.36
C VAL A 662 6.07 8.49 -15.11
N VAL A 663 7.04 7.70 -14.68
CA VAL A 663 7.30 6.37 -15.24
C VAL A 663 7.52 5.35 -14.14
N TYR A 664 6.85 4.21 -14.28
CA TYR A 664 7.03 3.04 -13.41
C TYR A 664 7.51 1.87 -14.26
N ARG A 665 8.31 0.99 -13.68
CA ARG A 665 8.81 -0.20 -14.36
C ARG A 665 8.51 -1.47 -13.58
N LEU A 666 8.02 -2.49 -14.27
CA LEU A 666 8.03 -3.86 -13.79
C LEU A 666 8.97 -4.70 -14.68
N ALA A 667 9.87 -5.44 -14.06
CA ALA A 667 10.81 -6.31 -14.74
C ALA A 667 10.28 -7.74 -14.79
N SER A 668 10.29 -8.34 -15.97
CA SER A 668 10.10 -9.78 -16.15
C SER A 668 11.33 -10.41 -16.84
N PRO A 669 11.46 -11.75 -16.87
CA PRO A 669 12.59 -12.39 -17.52
C PRO A 669 12.73 -12.03 -19.00
N ALA A 670 11.63 -11.92 -19.73
CA ALA A 670 11.63 -11.71 -21.17
C ALA A 670 11.53 -10.23 -21.57
N ALA A 671 10.86 -9.43 -20.81
CA ALA A 671 10.57 -8.04 -21.15
C ALA A 671 10.40 -7.17 -19.89
N ASP A 672 10.59 -5.88 -20.07
CA ASP A 672 10.26 -4.87 -19.06
C ASP A 672 9.01 -4.13 -19.51
N HIS A 673 8.14 -3.86 -18.53
CA HIS A 673 6.91 -3.11 -18.72
C HIS A 673 7.08 -1.73 -18.11
N TYR A 674 6.99 -0.69 -18.93
CA TYR A 674 7.04 0.70 -18.52
C TYR A 674 5.64 1.29 -18.62
N PHE A 675 5.18 1.85 -17.51
CA PHE A 675 3.90 2.52 -17.40
C PHE A 675 4.16 4.02 -17.27
N LEU A 676 3.81 4.76 -18.32
CA LEU A 676 4.00 6.20 -18.39
C LEU A 676 2.68 6.89 -18.04
N ILE A 677 2.72 7.80 -17.08
CA ILE A 677 1.53 8.54 -16.62
C ILE A 677 1.73 10.02 -16.90
N ASN A 678 0.74 10.62 -17.57
CA ASN A 678 0.68 12.04 -17.81
C ASN A 678 -0.47 12.66 -17.00
N ASP A 679 -0.14 13.47 -16.03
CA ASP A 679 -1.07 14.21 -15.17
C ASP A 679 -1.24 15.68 -15.59
N GLY A 680 -0.96 15.99 -16.83
CA GLY A 680 -1.03 17.35 -17.40
C GLY A 680 -1.49 17.38 -18.85
N ALA A 681 -1.19 18.47 -19.54
CA ALA A 681 -1.47 18.63 -20.96
C ALA A 681 -0.76 17.57 -21.82
N ALA A 682 -1.29 17.31 -23.00
CA ALA A 682 -0.67 16.38 -23.96
C ALA A 682 0.77 16.78 -24.26
N LYS A 683 1.64 15.80 -24.30
CA LYS A 683 3.08 15.99 -24.55
C LYS A 683 3.70 14.79 -25.23
N SER A 684 4.88 14.98 -25.80
CA SER A 684 5.70 13.93 -26.36
C SER A 684 6.95 13.77 -25.49
N VAL A 685 7.27 12.54 -25.11
CA VAL A 685 8.41 12.21 -24.23
C VAL A 685 9.27 11.13 -24.84
N VAL A 686 10.51 11.05 -24.38
CA VAL A 686 11.43 9.95 -24.74
C VAL A 686 11.74 9.17 -23.47
N LEU A 687 11.57 7.86 -23.53
CA LEU A 687 11.96 6.95 -22.47
C LEU A 687 13.43 6.55 -22.66
N ASP A 688 14.29 7.11 -21.82
CA ASP A 688 15.71 6.78 -21.78
C ASP A 688 15.99 5.68 -20.75
N THR A 689 16.64 4.60 -21.18
CA THR A 689 16.87 3.39 -20.37
C THR A 689 18.36 2.99 -20.37
N PRO A 690 19.24 3.84 -19.81
CA PRO A 690 20.71 3.66 -19.94
C PRO A 690 21.22 2.37 -19.27
N ALA A 691 20.50 1.81 -18.31
CA ALA A 691 20.90 0.60 -17.61
C ALA A 691 20.52 -0.70 -18.34
N TYR A 692 19.72 -0.62 -19.44
CA TYR A 692 19.14 -1.79 -20.07
C TYR A 692 19.27 -1.76 -21.60
N GLU A 693 19.37 -2.96 -22.20
CA GLU A 693 19.40 -3.14 -23.64
C GLU A 693 18.18 -3.92 -24.11
N TYR A 694 17.51 -3.40 -25.13
CA TYR A 694 16.29 -3.98 -25.70
C TYR A 694 16.42 -4.24 -27.19
N ASP A 695 15.70 -5.25 -27.68
CA ASP A 695 15.61 -5.61 -29.11
C ASP A 695 14.43 -4.96 -29.81
N SER A 696 13.33 -4.72 -29.06
CA SER A 696 12.12 -4.10 -29.60
C SER A 696 11.31 -3.42 -28.52
N ALA A 697 10.45 -2.49 -28.94
CA ALA A 697 9.47 -1.82 -28.10
C ALA A 697 8.08 -1.88 -28.74
N GLU A 698 7.04 -1.98 -27.89
CA GLU A 698 5.63 -2.05 -28.26
C GLU A 698 4.81 -1.13 -27.37
N ASP A 699 3.94 -0.34 -27.96
CA ASP A 699 2.80 0.28 -27.25
C ASP A 699 1.72 -0.79 -27.11
N VAL A 700 1.55 -1.27 -25.89
CA VAL A 700 0.72 -2.45 -25.60
C VAL A 700 -0.78 -2.18 -25.80
N ILE A 701 -1.22 -0.96 -25.48
CA ILE A 701 -2.64 -0.57 -25.57
C ILE A 701 -3.04 -0.32 -27.03
N GLU A 702 -2.17 0.34 -27.78
CA GLU A 702 -2.40 0.66 -29.20
C GLU A 702 -1.94 -0.46 -30.15
N GLU A 703 -1.36 -1.53 -29.62
CA GLU A 703 -0.88 -2.72 -30.37
C GLU A 703 0.03 -2.35 -31.56
N ARG A 704 0.96 -1.41 -31.34
CA ARG A 704 1.87 -0.91 -32.36
C ARG A 704 3.34 -1.02 -31.93
N SER A 705 4.20 -1.34 -32.88
CA SER A 705 5.64 -1.28 -32.67
C SER A 705 6.11 0.18 -32.54
N LEU A 706 7.09 0.39 -31.66
CA LEU A 706 7.72 1.67 -31.43
C LEU A 706 9.22 1.59 -31.70
N ASP A 707 9.81 2.72 -32.07
CA ASP A 707 11.26 2.87 -31.99
C ASP A 707 11.68 2.93 -30.51
N ILE A 708 12.68 2.12 -30.12
CA ILE A 708 13.16 2.02 -28.72
C ILE A 708 13.60 3.37 -28.16
N ARG A 709 14.08 4.27 -29.01
CA ARG A 709 14.50 5.63 -28.63
C ARG A 709 13.60 6.72 -29.23
N GLY A 710 12.48 6.31 -29.78
CA GLY A 710 11.51 7.20 -30.39
C GLY A 710 10.72 8.00 -29.38
N ALA A 711 10.10 9.05 -29.88
CA ALA A 711 9.16 9.85 -29.11
C ALA A 711 7.86 9.06 -28.85
N ILE A 712 7.33 9.17 -27.65
CA ILE A 712 6.07 8.58 -27.21
C ILE A 712 5.10 9.72 -26.92
N ASP A 713 4.01 9.74 -27.67
CA ASP A 713 2.96 10.76 -27.48
C ASP A 713 2.04 10.33 -26.32
N LEU A 714 1.98 11.18 -25.32
CA LEU A 714 1.11 11.00 -24.15
C LEU A 714 -0.09 11.95 -24.26
N PRO A 715 -1.30 11.42 -24.36
CA PRO A 715 -2.50 12.24 -24.29
C PRO A 715 -2.60 13.02 -22.97
N SER A 716 -3.37 14.10 -22.97
CA SER A 716 -3.65 14.86 -21.76
C SER A 716 -4.35 13.99 -20.72
N TYR A 717 -3.89 14.06 -19.46
CA TYR A 717 -4.45 13.30 -18.32
C TYR A 717 -4.73 11.83 -18.63
N SER A 718 -3.75 11.14 -19.18
CA SER A 718 -3.83 9.74 -19.59
C SER A 718 -2.49 9.04 -19.34
N GLY A 719 -2.22 7.96 -20.05
CA GLY A 719 -0.97 7.22 -19.93
C GLY A 719 -0.72 6.29 -21.12
N ALA A 720 0.44 5.67 -21.10
CA ALA A 720 0.85 4.66 -22.08
C ALA A 720 1.51 3.46 -21.38
N TRP A 721 1.38 2.30 -21.96
CA TRP A 721 2.02 1.08 -21.51
C TRP A 721 2.98 0.58 -22.58
N ILE A 722 4.27 0.69 -22.30
CA ILE A 722 5.34 0.32 -23.22
C ILE A 722 6.00 -0.98 -22.74
N ARG A 723 5.96 -2.00 -23.59
CA ARG A 723 6.65 -3.25 -23.36
C ARG A 723 7.95 -3.26 -24.15
N MET A 724 9.07 -3.50 -23.47
CA MET A 724 10.39 -3.57 -24.10
C MET A 724 10.97 -4.97 -23.93
N VAL A 725 11.19 -5.66 -25.06
CA VAL A 725 11.75 -7.01 -25.09
C VAL A 725 13.25 -6.96 -24.84
N LYS A 726 13.71 -7.69 -23.83
CA LYS A 726 15.13 -7.73 -23.47
C LYS A 726 15.96 -8.42 -24.56
N ARG A 727 17.12 -7.86 -24.81
CA ARG A 727 18.09 -8.52 -25.72
C ARG A 727 18.48 -9.89 -25.15
N ARG A 728 18.29 -10.93 -25.93
CA ARG A 728 18.80 -12.26 -25.58
C ARG A 728 20.33 -12.21 -25.56
N ARG A 729 20.93 -12.51 -24.44
CA ARG A 729 22.38 -12.65 -24.30
C ARG A 729 22.85 -14.00 -24.84
#